data_0bf4a2639a7530d2c2e0620ad1fdee43
#
_entry.id   0bf4a2639a7530d2c2e0620ad1fdee43
#
_cell.length_a   1.000
_cell.length_b   1.000
_cell.length_c   1.000
_cell.angle_alpha   90.00
_cell.angle_beta   90.00
_cell.angle_gamma   90.00
#
_symmetry.space_group_name_H-M   'P 1'
#
loop_
_entity.id
_entity.type
_entity.pdbx_description
1 polymer ?
#
loop_
_entity_poly.entity_id
_entity_poly.type
_entity_poly.pdbx_seq_one_letter_code
_entity_poly.pdbx_strand_id
1 'polypeptide(L)'
;MATGQFQQQRWSFDSYPVGTKLSIIGRFDYKIYENADNGYKIYTFDIERIVDEDGFEHETQDLISVTGYYEVNDHCAVLPCKIVGTVGVYKGEKQLKADTVEFIEPATNEGIITFLSCGIIKGVGEKTARNIVIGYKTSSGFVEGFGSNTLEVIKNEPLSLVKIKGISADKARLIHDSYMENMEYQNVMIFFQKFGVSSAKAMKIYNTFKGTSIAIAEQNPYMFTNIKGFGFKTCDEIAKKLGIDSHSIFRMEAALKSVLETAETEGHCYLYRQQLLQATSKALSDNVDKISEDELDEAYKRMIKSGLLVNVTYTEEDARYEAVYTREMHKMEYETALAIKNIVRCQPDISVANVDRLIEEFEELKGFELEEMQKESVRAVFETNMLILTGSAGSGKTTTVECMIYVLQRVFENREEMSFMLAAPTGKAAKRLTEITGFEAMTIHRLLQFSYENKGFFYRQGNELPYDLIVIDESSMLSIDLAHALFTAISPGTTVVMIGDTQQLPSVGAGNVLDDMIKSGVIPTVKLNVIKRQADGSGIISNANRIINGEMPEIINQNKDFFVIEEDDKYRVIKKTQEALNRLMTAYNYSIDDIQIICPQKSSEIGTYELNKAIQEMVNPPAANKQEIKRGNSVFREGDKVIHLSNNYETPHYQRDLKREDILLKKIVEFLTVILEELLKYQILRNLNLKMRTQRHPKRKLQFSMMTL
;
A
#
# COMPACT_ATOMS: atom_id res chain seq x y z
N MET A 1 -2.57 -25.93 -73.72
CA MET A 1 -3.56 -25.79 -72.67
C MET A 1 -2.84 -25.96 -71.33
N ALA A 2 -2.49 -24.86 -70.67
CA ALA A 2 -1.85 -24.86 -69.37
C ALA A 2 -2.91 -24.42 -68.40
N THR A 3 -3.41 -25.35 -67.62
CA THR A 3 -4.30 -25.09 -66.48
C THR A 3 -3.43 -24.56 -65.35
N GLY A 4 -3.40 -23.21 -65.19
CA GLY A 4 -2.82 -22.56 -64.00
C GLY A 4 -3.71 -22.86 -62.79
N GLN A 5 -3.22 -23.67 -61.85
CA GLN A 5 -3.73 -23.76 -60.52
C GLN A 5 -3.35 -22.47 -59.81
N PHE A 6 -4.31 -21.58 -59.61
CA PHE A 6 -4.20 -20.53 -58.60
C PHE A 6 -4.17 -21.21 -57.23
N GLN A 7 -2.98 -21.39 -56.68
CA GLN A 7 -2.85 -21.61 -55.22
C GLN A 7 -3.36 -20.36 -54.52
N GLN A 8 -4.52 -20.41 -53.91
CA GLN A 8 -4.96 -19.41 -52.95
C GLN A 8 -3.91 -19.35 -51.85
N GLN A 9 -3.21 -18.27 -51.78
CA GLN A 9 -2.26 -17.99 -50.70
C GLN A 9 -3.06 -17.94 -49.42
N ARG A 10 -2.96 -18.97 -48.58
CA ARG A 10 -3.66 -19.05 -47.28
C ARG A 10 -2.98 -18.08 -46.32
N TRP A 11 -3.64 -17.02 -45.99
CA TRP A 11 -3.16 -16.09 -44.99
C TRP A 11 -3.18 -16.75 -43.61
N SER A 12 -2.11 -16.56 -42.82
CA SER A 12 -2.00 -17.11 -41.45
C SER A 12 -1.49 -16.05 -40.51
N PHE A 13 -1.97 -16.06 -39.28
CA PHE A 13 -1.51 -15.19 -38.21
C PHE A 13 0.01 -15.28 -37.99
N ASP A 14 0.57 -16.47 -38.19
CA ASP A 14 2.01 -16.69 -38.04
C ASP A 14 2.87 -15.98 -39.12
N SER A 15 2.28 -15.52 -40.20
CA SER A 15 3.00 -14.75 -41.23
C SER A 15 3.35 -13.33 -40.80
N TYR A 16 2.64 -12.76 -39.81
CA TYR A 16 2.86 -11.38 -39.34
C TYR A 16 4.07 -11.29 -38.41
N PRO A 17 4.95 -10.28 -38.55
CA PRO A 17 6.09 -10.04 -37.68
C PRO A 17 5.67 -9.72 -36.25
N VAL A 18 6.54 -10.02 -35.28
CA VAL A 18 6.36 -9.58 -33.90
C VAL A 18 6.42 -8.05 -33.82
N GLY A 19 5.49 -7.44 -33.11
CA GLY A 19 5.34 -5.99 -33.03
C GLY A 19 4.32 -5.42 -34.03
N THR A 20 3.82 -6.21 -35.00
CA THR A 20 2.78 -5.76 -35.92
C THR A 20 1.46 -5.56 -35.18
N LYS A 21 0.79 -4.46 -35.46
CA LYS A 21 -0.55 -4.17 -34.93
C LYS A 21 -1.59 -4.70 -35.89
N LEU A 22 -2.46 -5.58 -35.41
CA LEU A 22 -3.49 -6.25 -36.23
C LEU A 22 -4.87 -6.05 -35.61
N SER A 23 -5.87 -6.11 -36.46
CA SER A 23 -7.26 -6.27 -36.05
C SER A 23 -7.73 -7.66 -36.51
N ILE A 24 -8.20 -8.49 -35.60
CA ILE A 24 -8.75 -9.81 -35.89
C ILE A 24 -10.23 -9.87 -35.54
N ILE A 25 -10.99 -10.64 -36.29
CA ILE A 25 -12.41 -10.91 -36.08
C ILE A 25 -12.57 -12.42 -35.93
N GLY A 26 -13.33 -12.83 -34.89
CA GLY A 26 -13.53 -14.23 -34.59
C GLY A 26 -14.24 -14.43 -33.28
N ARG A 27 -13.94 -15.51 -32.57
CA ARG A 27 -14.59 -15.88 -31.31
C ARG A 27 -13.58 -16.41 -30.30
N PHE A 28 -13.81 -16.14 -29.02
CA PHE A 28 -13.09 -16.83 -27.99
C PHE A 28 -13.53 -18.29 -27.92
N ASP A 29 -12.60 -19.17 -27.59
CA ASP A 29 -12.87 -20.61 -27.48
C ASP A 29 -12.84 -21.03 -26.01
N TYR A 30 -11.67 -21.17 -25.37
CA TYR A 30 -11.59 -21.53 -23.96
C TYR A 30 -10.60 -20.67 -23.18
N LYS A 31 -10.84 -20.57 -21.87
CA LYS A 31 -9.99 -19.83 -20.94
C LYS A 31 -8.76 -20.64 -20.55
N ILE A 32 -7.57 -20.08 -20.78
CA ILE A 32 -6.30 -20.66 -20.33
C ILE A 32 -5.95 -20.17 -18.94
N TYR A 33 -6.14 -18.86 -18.67
CA TYR A 33 -5.73 -18.24 -17.41
C TYR A 33 -6.56 -17.00 -17.11
N GLU A 34 -6.81 -16.76 -15.83
CA GLU A 34 -7.41 -15.53 -15.33
C GLU A 34 -6.80 -15.16 -13.97
N ASN A 35 -6.42 -13.90 -13.83
CA ASN A 35 -6.01 -13.33 -12.54
C ASN A 35 -7.17 -12.47 -12.00
N ALA A 36 -7.83 -12.96 -10.94
CA ALA A 36 -8.96 -12.28 -10.34
C ALA A 36 -8.62 -10.91 -9.72
N ASP A 37 -7.36 -10.71 -9.26
CA ASP A 37 -6.95 -9.48 -8.58
C ASP A 37 -6.79 -8.30 -9.53
N ASN A 38 -6.34 -8.55 -10.76
CA ASN A 38 -6.04 -7.49 -11.72
C ASN A 38 -6.81 -7.57 -13.04
N GLY A 39 -7.63 -8.61 -13.25
CA GLY A 39 -8.45 -8.79 -14.45
C GLY A 39 -7.67 -9.20 -15.72
N TYR A 40 -6.40 -9.62 -15.58
CA TYR A 40 -5.61 -10.12 -16.72
C TYR A 40 -6.07 -11.52 -17.12
N LYS A 41 -6.32 -11.73 -18.41
CA LYS A 41 -6.85 -12.99 -18.96
C LYS A 41 -6.02 -13.50 -20.13
N ILE A 42 -6.06 -14.82 -20.33
CA ILE A 42 -5.53 -15.50 -21.50
C ILE A 42 -6.61 -16.48 -21.96
N TYR A 43 -7.05 -16.30 -23.21
CA TYR A 43 -8.00 -17.18 -23.88
C TYR A 43 -7.41 -17.68 -25.21
N THR A 44 -7.85 -18.84 -25.67
CA THR A 44 -7.72 -19.20 -27.09
C THR A 44 -8.78 -18.46 -27.89
N PHE A 45 -8.44 -18.09 -29.10
CA PHE A 45 -9.28 -17.32 -30.00
C PHE A 45 -9.22 -17.93 -31.41
N ASP A 46 -10.39 -18.26 -31.92
CA ASP A 46 -10.59 -18.78 -33.28
C ASP A 46 -10.79 -17.61 -34.24
N ILE A 47 -9.82 -17.36 -35.11
CA ILE A 47 -9.83 -16.23 -36.02
C ILE A 47 -10.63 -16.61 -37.25
N GLU A 48 -11.65 -15.83 -37.58
CA GLU A 48 -12.39 -15.90 -38.82
C GLU A 48 -11.78 -14.99 -39.90
N ARG A 49 -11.32 -13.80 -39.52
CA ARG A 49 -10.72 -12.81 -40.44
C ARG A 49 -9.63 -11.99 -39.72
N ILE A 50 -8.59 -11.64 -40.49
CA ILE A 50 -7.56 -10.68 -40.09
C ILE A 50 -7.75 -9.44 -40.98
N VAL A 51 -7.75 -8.26 -40.31
CA VAL A 51 -7.73 -6.97 -40.99
C VAL A 51 -6.35 -6.37 -40.78
N ASP A 52 -5.61 -6.16 -41.88
CA ASP A 52 -4.28 -5.58 -41.80
C ASP A 52 -4.26 -4.08 -41.61
N GLU A 53 -3.06 -3.48 -41.55
CA GLU A 53 -2.88 -2.05 -41.35
C GLU A 53 -3.44 -1.20 -42.51
N ASP A 54 -3.53 -1.75 -43.71
CA ASP A 54 -4.08 -1.12 -44.91
C ASP A 54 -5.61 -1.27 -45.02
N GLY A 55 -6.22 -2.05 -44.11
CA GLY A 55 -7.67 -2.27 -44.02
C GLY A 55 -8.19 -3.41 -44.88
N PHE A 56 -7.31 -4.25 -45.49
CA PHE A 56 -7.73 -5.41 -46.23
C PHE A 56 -8.11 -6.57 -45.30
N GLU A 57 -9.22 -7.23 -45.60
CA GLU A 57 -9.71 -8.39 -44.84
C GLU A 57 -9.21 -9.69 -45.48
N HIS A 58 -8.63 -10.57 -44.68
CA HIS A 58 -8.11 -11.87 -45.07
C HIS A 58 -8.80 -12.97 -44.25
N GLU A 59 -9.49 -13.88 -44.93
CA GLU A 59 -10.10 -15.03 -44.25
C GLU A 59 -9.02 -16.03 -43.82
N THR A 60 -9.14 -16.51 -42.56
CA THR A 60 -8.25 -17.53 -41.99
C THR A 60 -9.03 -18.41 -41.00
N GLN A 61 -8.42 -19.49 -40.56
CA GLN A 61 -8.96 -20.39 -39.52
C GLN A 61 -7.84 -20.73 -38.53
N ASP A 62 -7.19 -19.72 -38.01
CA ASP A 62 -6.09 -19.90 -37.07
C ASP A 62 -6.60 -19.81 -35.61
N LEU A 63 -6.13 -20.73 -34.80
CA LEU A 63 -6.37 -20.70 -33.36
C LEU A 63 -5.13 -20.13 -32.69
N ILE A 64 -5.29 -18.99 -31.97
CA ILE A 64 -4.18 -18.30 -31.30
C ILE A 64 -4.48 -18.06 -29.82
N SER A 65 -3.44 -17.73 -29.04
CA SER A 65 -3.61 -17.20 -27.71
C SER A 65 -3.79 -15.69 -27.74
N VAL A 66 -4.85 -15.18 -27.10
CA VAL A 66 -5.10 -13.76 -26.90
C VAL A 66 -4.89 -13.44 -25.42
N THR A 67 -4.05 -12.45 -25.14
CA THR A 67 -3.68 -12.06 -23.79
C THR A 67 -4.02 -10.59 -23.56
N GLY A 68 -4.50 -10.24 -22.37
CA GLY A 68 -4.81 -8.84 -22.08
C GLY A 68 -5.78 -8.64 -20.91
N TYR A 69 -6.28 -7.41 -20.83
CA TYR A 69 -7.27 -7.00 -19.85
C TYR A 69 -8.60 -6.72 -20.59
N TYR A 70 -9.53 -7.63 -20.51
CA TYR A 70 -10.82 -7.53 -21.20
C TYR A 70 -11.91 -8.29 -20.43
N GLU A 71 -13.17 -7.85 -20.59
CA GLU A 71 -14.33 -8.49 -19.97
C GLU A 71 -14.90 -9.56 -20.91
N VAL A 72 -14.48 -10.78 -20.70
CA VAL A 72 -15.03 -11.97 -21.35
C VAL A 72 -15.26 -13.02 -20.28
N ASN A 73 -16.41 -13.65 -20.29
CA ASN A 73 -16.71 -14.85 -19.50
C ASN A 73 -16.99 -16.04 -20.43
N ASP A 74 -17.03 -17.23 -19.88
CA ASP A 74 -17.22 -18.46 -20.66
C ASP A 74 -18.55 -18.49 -21.47
N HIS A 75 -19.55 -17.71 -21.05
CA HIS A 75 -20.83 -17.60 -21.77
C HIS A 75 -20.79 -16.59 -22.92
N CYS A 76 -19.91 -15.59 -22.84
CA CYS A 76 -19.74 -14.58 -23.89
C CYS A 76 -18.72 -15.01 -24.96
N ALA A 77 -17.93 -16.03 -24.68
CA ALA A 77 -16.89 -16.53 -25.58
C ALA A 77 -17.44 -16.89 -26.99
N VAL A 78 -18.68 -17.33 -27.08
CA VAL A 78 -19.35 -17.71 -28.34
C VAL A 78 -19.77 -16.51 -29.22
N LEU A 79 -19.68 -15.27 -28.70
CA LEU A 79 -20.05 -14.08 -29.46
C LEU A 79 -18.93 -13.65 -30.38
N PRO A 80 -19.25 -13.24 -31.63
CA PRO A 80 -18.24 -12.69 -32.53
C PRO A 80 -17.73 -11.36 -31.95
N CYS A 81 -16.42 -11.23 -31.99
CA CYS A 81 -15.79 -9.99 -31.52
C CYS A 81 -14.64 -9.58 -32.41
N LYS A 82 -14.35 -8.29 -32.41
CA LYS A 82 -13.19 -7.68 -33.07
C LYS A 82 -12.16 -7.39 -31.98
N ILE A 83 -10.95 -7.89 -32.17
CA ILE A 83 -9.82 -7.65 -31.29
C ILE A 83 -8.78 -6.83 -32.02
N VAL A 84 -8.40 -5.70 -31.48
CA VAL A 84 -7.21 -4.96 -31.93
C VAL A 84 -6.10 -5.21 -30.95
N GLY A 85 -4.92 -5.58 -31.46
CA GLY A 85 -3.80 -5.93 -30.59
C GLY A 85 -2.48 -5.98 -31.34
N THR A 86 -1.42 -6.27 -30.60
CA THR A 86 -0.05 -6.33 -31.10
C THR A 86 0.45 -7.78 -31.07
N VAL A 87 1.05 -8.24 -32.14
CA VAL A 87 1.66 -9.59 -32.22
C VAL A 87 2.85 -9.66 -31.26
N GLY A 88 2.81 -10.63 -30.35
CA GLY A 88 3.86 -10.92 -29.38
C GLY A 88 4.33 -12.37 -29.48
N VAL A 89 5.36 -12.73 -28.70
CA VAL A 89 5.84 -14.11 -28.57
C VAL A 89 5.95 -14.46 -27.08
N TYR A 90 5.47 -15.64 -26.71
CA TYR A 90 5.67 -16.23 -25.39
C TYR A 90 6.07 -17.70 -25.53
N LYS A 91 7.22 -18.09 -24.96
CA LYS A 91 7.79 -19.45 -25.04
C LYS A 91 7.94 -20.00 -26.46
N GLY A 92 8.17 -19.12 -27.45
CA GLY A 92 8.37 -19.49 -28.87
C GLY A 92 7.09 -19.53 -29.71
N GLU A 93 5.91 -19.38 -29.09
CA GLU A 93 4.63 -19.32 -29.81
C GLU A 93 4.15 -17.89 -29.97
N LYS A 94 3.61 -17.55 -31.13
CA LYS A 94 3.01 -16.23 -31.38
C LYS A 94 1.67 -16.11 -30.69
N GLN A 95 1.42 -14.95 -30.10
CA GLN A 95 0.17 -14.61 -29.45
C GLN A 95 -0.23 -13.17 -29.78
N LEU A 96 -1.51 -12.83 -29.66
CA LEU A 96 -1.97 -11.45 -29.78
C LEU A 96 -2.13 -10.85 -28.40
N LYS A 97 -1.40 -9.78 -28.11
CA LYS A 97 -1.65 -8.96 -26.93
C LYS A 97 -2.77 -7.99 -27.27
N ALA A 98 -3.96 -8.25 -26.75
CA ALA A 98 -5.14 -7.44 -27.00
C ALA A 98 -5.00 -6.05 -26.35
N ASP A 99 -5.21 -5.04 -27.14
CA ASP A 99 -5.41 -3.66 -26.73
C ASP A 99 -6.89 -3.42 -26.46
N THR A 100 -7.79 -3.83 -27.40
CA THR A 100 -9.25 -3.84 -27.22
C THR A 100 -9.88 -5.15 -27.66
N VAL A 101 -11.01 -5.42 -27.04
CA VAL A 101 -11.98 -6.45 -27.43
C VAL A 101 -13.35 -5.78 -27.53
N GLU A 102 -13.93 -5.78 -28.72
CA GLU A 102 -15.22 -5.19 -29.04
C GLU A 102 -16.15 -6.30 -29.53
N PHE A 103 -17.27 -6.54 -28.83
CA PHE A 103 -18.28 -7.48 -29.32
C PHE A 103 -19.02 -6.85 -30.51
N ILE A 104 -19.13 -7.61 -31.60
CA ILE A 104 -19.85 -7.18 -32.78
C ILE A 104 -21.34 -7.35 -32.50
N GLU A 105 -22.12 -6.28 -32.64
CA GLU A 105 -23.57 -6.36 -32.49
C GLU A 105 -24.13 -7.35 -33.50
N PRO A 106 -24.85 -8.39 -33.03
CA PRO A 106 -25.37 -9.42 -33.92
C PRO A 106 -26.52 -8.91 -34.75
N ALA A 107 -26.45 -9.08 -36.05
CA ALA A 107 -27.49 -8.73 -37.01
C ALA A 107 -28.54 -9.85 -37.22
N THR A 108 -28.24 -11.06 -36.79
CA THR A 108 -29.13 -12.24 -37.00
C THR A 108 -29.90 -12.56 -35.74
N ASN A 109 -31.13 -13.10 -35.87
CA ASN A 109 -31.96 -13.47 -34.72
C ASN A 109 -31.26 -14.44 -33.76
N GLU A 110 -30.55 -15.45 -34.25
CA GLU A 110 -29.81 -16.37 -33.39
C GLU A 110 -28.62 -15.69 -32.70
N GLY A 111 -27.92 -14.77 -33.37
CA GLY A 111 -26.87 -13.95 -32.75
C GLY A 111 -27.40 -13.05 -31.64
N ILE A 112 -28.56 -12.41 -31.83
CA ILE A 112 -29.21 -11.58 -30.82
C ILE A 112 -29.64 -12.43 -29.61
N ILE A 113 -30.18 -13.64 -29.85
CA ILE A 113 -30.51 -14.57 -28.77
C ILE A 113 -29.30 -14.91 -27.92
N THR A 114 -28.21 -15.26 -28.59
CA THR A 114 -26.93 -15.59 -27.94
C THR A 114 -26.40 -14.39 -27.13
N PHE A 115 -26.41 -13.21 -27.73
CA PHE A 115 -25.96 -11.97 -27.07
C PHE A 115 -26.78 -11.66 -25.80
N LEU A 116 -28.11 -11.75 -25.87
CA LEU A 116 -28.97 -11.47 -24.74
C LEU A 116 -28.84 -12.50 -23.61
N SER A 117 -28.50 -13.76 -23.95
CA SER A 117 -28.45 -14.87 -22.99
C SER A 117 -27.06 -15.18 -22.44
N CYS A 118 -26.00 -14.55 -22.94
CA CYS A 118 -24.62 -14.84 -22.54
C CYS A 118 -24.23 -14.32 -21.13
N GLY A 119 -25.17 -13.67 -20.40
CA GLY A 119 -24.92 -13.18 -19.06
C GLY A 119 -24.44 -11.73 -18.96
N ILE A 120 -24.15 -11.08 -20.10
CA ILE A 120 -23.86 -9.62 -20.14
C ILE A 120 -25.13 -8.85 -19.74
N ILE A 121 -26.27 -9.28 -20.28
CA ILE A 121 -27.56 -8.63 -20.01
C ILE A 121 -28.26 -9.32 -18.84
N LYS A 122 -28.37 -8.61 -17.72
CA LYS A 122 -28.95 -9.14 -16.48
C LYS A 122 -30.44 -9.50 -16.65
N GLY A 123 -30.86 -10.64 -16.11
CA GLY A 123 -32.25 -11.07 -16.09
C GLY A 123 -32.72 -11.75 -17.37
N VAL A 124 -31.87 -12.00 -18.37
CA VAL A 124 -32.23 -12.67 -19.61
C VAL A 124 -31.48 -13.99 -19.71
N GLY A 125 -32.18 -15.11 -19.56
CA GLY A 125 -31.67 -16.43 -19.92
C GLY A 125 -32.12 -16.82 -21.33
N GLU A 126 -31.62 -17.93 -21.88
CA GLU A 126 -31.81 -18.38 -23.26
C GLU A 126 -33.32 -18.43 -23.65
N LYS A 127 -34.16 -19.03 -22.82
CA LYS A 127 -35.61 -19.10 -23.06
C LYS A 127 -36.26 -17.72 -23.15
N THR A 128 -35.83 -16.78 -22.29
CA THR A 128 -36.34 -15.40 -22.31
C THR A 128 -35.87 -14.66 -23.54
N ALA A 129 -34.59 -14.79 -23.89
CA ALA A 129 -34.01 -14.22 -25.13
C ALA A 129 -34.75 -14.71 -26.37
N ARG A 130 -34.98 -16.02 -26.48
CA ARG A 130 -35.71 -16.61 -27.60
C ARG A 130 -37.16 -16.08 -27.69
N ASN A 131 -37.85 -15.93 -26.55
CA ASN A 131 -39.19 -15.34 -26.52
C ASN A 131 -39.19 -13.86 -26.92
N ILE A 132 -38.17 -13.09 -26.55
CA ILE A 132 -38.04 -11.68 -26.94
C ILE A 132 -37.81 -11.54 -28.43
N VAL A 133 -36.94 -12.36 -29.00
CA VAL A 133 -36.49 -12.24 -30.40
C VAL A 133 -37.49 -12.91 -31.36
N ILE A 134 -37.86 -14.17 -31.10
CA ILE A 134 -38.70 -14.96 -32.02
C ILE A 134 -40.15 -14.91 -31.66
N GLY A 135 -40.48 -14.93 -30.34
CA GLY A 135 -41.81 -15.06 -29.84
C GLY A 135 -42.14 -16.43 -29.25
N TYR A 136 -43.40 -16.68 -28.91
CA TYR A 136 -43.84 -17.91 -28.25
C TYR A 136 -45.31 -18.26 -28.50
N LYS A 137 -45.62 -19.55 -28.43
CA LYS A 137 -47.00 -20.04 -28.57
C LYS A 137 -47.80 -19.89 -27.28
N THR A 138 -49.06 -19.47 -27.39
CA THR A 138 -50.06 -19.43 -26.32
C THR A 138 -51.25 -20.28 -26.70
N SER A 139 -52.18 -20.51 -25.76
CA SER A 139 -53.48 -21.17 -26.04
C SER A 139 -54.37 -20.40 -27.02
N SER A 140 -54.12 -19.10 -27.17
CA SER A 140 -54.89 -18.19 -28.04
C SER A 140 -54.20 -17.85 -29.38
N GLY A 141 -52.99 -18.37 -29.62
CA GLY A 141 -52.24 -18.09 -30.83
C GLY A 141 -50.72 -17.92 -30.64
N PHE A 142 -50.03 -17.35 -31.61
CA PHE A 142 -48.60 -17.02 -31.53
C PHE A 142 -48.39 -15.55 -31.21
N VAL A 143 -47.55 -15.27 -30.22
CA VAL A 143 -47.08 -13.92 -29.91
C VAL A 143 -45.73 -13.73 -30.57
N GLU A 144 -45.65 -12.81 -31.54
CA GLU A 144 -44.40 -12.47 -32.23
C GLU A 144 -43.41 -11.75 -31.34
N GLY A 145 -42.14 -12.09 -31.48
CA GLY A 145 -41.00 -11.37 -30.91
C GLY A 145 -40.69 -10.08 -31.69
N PHE A 146 -39.53 -9.51 -31.41
CA PHE A 146 -39.11 -8.25 -32.05
C PHE A 146 -38.13 -8.48 -33.21
N GLY A 147 -37.66 -9.73 -33.46
CA GLY A 147 -36.75 -10.09 -34.51
C GLY A 147 -35.44 -9.32 -34.46
N SER A 148 -34.95 -8.86 -35.60
CA SER A 148 -33.72 -8.06 -35.75
C SER A 148 -33.80 -6.68 -35.04
N ASN A 149 -34.99 -6.16 -34.75
CA ASN A 149 -35.20 -4.88 -34.09
C ASN A 149 -35.09 -4.97 -32.55
N THR A 150 -34.82 -6.15 -32.02
CA THR A 150 -34.83 -6.39 -30.56
C THR A 150 -33.90 -5.44 -29.80
N LEU A 151 -32.66 -5.24 -30.27
CA LEU A 151 -31.70 -4.37 -29.57
C LEU A 151 -32.12 -2.90 -29.58
N GLU A 152 -32.73 -2.47 -30.71
CA GLU A 152 -33.27 -1.11 -30.83
C GLU A 152 -34.46 -0.89 -29.91
N VAL A 153 -35.34 -1.89 -29.76
CA VAL A 153 -36.45 -1.86 -28.82
C VAL A 153 -35.97 -1.85 -27.37
N ILE A 154 -34.96 -2.64 -27.03
CA ILE A 154 -34.34 -2.60 -25.68
C ILE A 154 -33.78 -1.21 -25.38
N LYS A 155 -33.16 -0.58 -26.36
CA LYS A 155 -32.52 0.74 -26.23
C LYS A 155 -33.56 1.87 -26.12
N ASN A 156 -34.52 1.91 -26.99
CA ASN A 156 -35.42 3.08 -27.18
C ASN A 156 -36.80 2.92 -26.55
N GLU A 157 -37.29 1.68 -26.47
CA GLU A 157 -38.68 1.37 -26.02
C GLU A 157 -38.72 0.18 -25.07
N PRO A 158 -37.97 0.17 -23.93
CA PRO A 158 -37.85 -1.01 -23.08
C PRO A 158 -39.15 -1.54 -22.55
N LEU A 159 -40.12 -0.67 -22.29
CA LEU A 159 -41.46 -1.09 -21.81
C LEU A 159 -42.24 -1.94 -22.84
N SER A 160 -41.90 -1.86 -24.14
CA SER A 160 -42.48 -2.73 -25.15
C SER A 160 -42.19 -4.22 -24.91
N LEU A 161 -41.12 -4.54 -24.14
CA LEU A 161 -40.78 -5.92 -23.73
C LEU A 161 -41.81 -6.56 -22.80
N VAL A 162 -42.68 -5.76 -22.14
CA VAL A 162 -43.72 -6.30 -21.22
C VAL A 162 -44.75 -7.18 -21.94
N LYS A 163 -44.91 -7.03 -23.27
CA LYS A 163 -45.77 -7.95 -24.06
C LYS A 163 -45.25 -9.40 -24.04
N ILE A 164 -43.98 -9.62 -23.69
CA ILE A 164 -43.37 -10.96 -23.63
C ILE A 164 -43.64 -11.59 -22.27
N LYS A 165 -44.19 -12.80 -22.28
CA LYS A 165 -44.49 -13.54 -21.04
C LYS A 165 -43.27 -13.70 -20.15
N GLY A 166 -43.43 -13.28 -18.88
CA GLY A 166 -42.35 -13.36 -17.86
C GLY A 166 -41.42 -12.15 -17.81
N ILE A 167 -41.80 -11.06 -18.50
CA ILE A 167 -41.13 -9.76 -18.39
C ILE A 167 -42.09 -8.76 -17.75
N SER A 168 -41.80 -8.37 -16.50
CA SER A 168 -42.44 -7.26 -15.82
C SER A 168 -41.84 -5.93 -16.25
N ALA A 169 -42.48 -4.82 -15.93
CA ALA A 169 -41.92 -3.49 -16.19
C ALA A 169 -40.55 -3.28 -15.52
N ASP A 170 -40.35 -3.78 -14.29
CA ASP A 170 -39.08 -3.70 -13.58
C ASP A 170 -38.01 -4.55 -14.27
N LYS A 171 -38.39 -5.74 -14.76
CA LYS A 171 -37.47 -6.59 -15.51
C LYS A 171 -37.10 -5.98 -16.87
N ALA A 172 -38.03 -5.31 -17.53
CA ALA A 172 -37.77 -4.59 -18.77
C ALA A 172 -36.79 -3.45 -18.56
N ARG A 173 -36.93 -2.71 -17.45
CA ARG A 173 -35.93 -1.67 -17.05
C ARG A 173 -34.57 -2.29 -16.74
N LEU A 174 -34.52 -3.37 -15.96
CA LEU A 174 -33.26 -4.05 -15.65
C LEU A 174 -32.52 -4.50 -16.92
N ILE A 175 -33.24 -5.00 -17.91
CA ILE A 175 -32.68 -5.40 -19.22
C ILE A 175 -32.08 -4.17 -19.94
N HIS A 176 -32.87 -3.08 -20.00
CA HIS A 176 -32.45 -1.82 -20.60
C HIS A 176 -31.18 -1.26 -19.92
N ASP A 177 -31.23 -1.12 -18.58
CA ASP A 177 -30.13 -0.53 -17.82
C ASP A 177 -28.85 -1.34 -17.98
N SER A 178 -28.95 -2.68 -17.95
CA SER A 178 -27.82 -3.56 -18.17
C SER A 178 -27.25 -3.48 -19.60
N TYR A 179 -28.10 -3.31 -20.61
CA TYR A 179 -27.69 -3.10 -21.99
C TYR A 179 -26.98 -1.75 -22.15
N MET A 180 -27.54 -0.69 -21.58
CA MET A 180 -26.97 0.66 -21.63
C MET A 180 -25.63 0.72 -20.88
N GLU A 181 -25.52 0.08 -19.71
CA GLU A 181 -24.26 -0.02 -18.94
C GLU A 181 -23.15 -0.69 -19.77
N ASN A 182 -23.48 -1.73 -20.51
CA ASN A 182 -22.52 -2.40 -21.39
C ASN A 182 -22.06 -1.51 -22.56
N MET A 183 -23.01 -0.81 -23.19
CA MET A 183 -22.70 0.15 -24.28
C MET A 183 -21.81 1.30 -23.77
N GLU A 184 -22.11 1.85 -22.63
CA GLU A 184 -21.27 2.90 -22.01
C GLU A 184 -19.87 2.39 -21.72
N TYR A 185 -19.74 1.19 -21.16
CA TYR A 185 -18.44 0.56 -20.89
C TYR A 185 -17.61 0.45 -22.18
N GLN A 186 -18.20 -0.09 -23.25
CA GLN A 186 -17.49 -0.25 -24.52
C GLN A 186 -17.06 1.10 -25.11
N ASN A 187 -17.93 2.11 -25.07
CA ASN A 187 -17.61 3.46 -25.56
C ASN A 187 -16.42 4.07 -24.78
N VAL A 188 -16.39 3.92 -23.46
CA VAL A 188 -15.30 4.41 -22.61
C VAL A 188 -13.99 3.69 -22.93
N MET A 189 -14.04 2.37 -23.11
CA MET A 189 -12.84 1.58 -23.47
C MET A 189 -12.27 2.00 -24.82
N ILE A 190 -13.13 2.13 -25.85
CA ILE A 190 -12.73 2.57 -27.18
C ILE A 190 -12.16 3.99 -27.16
N PHE A 191 -12.81 4.92 -26.40
CA PHE A 191 -12.34 6.29 -26.28
C PHE A 191 -10.91 6.33 -25.73
N PHE A 192 -10.67 5.73 -24.57
CA PHE A 192 -9.34 5.78 -23.94
C PHE A 192 -8.27 5.06 -24.72
N GLN A 193 -8.64 4.02 -25.47
CA GLN A 193 -7.70 3.33 -26.33
C GLN A 193 -7.16 4.21 -27.46
N LYS A 194 -7.98 5.05 -28.09
CA LYS A 194 -7.53 6.02 -29.11
C LYS A 194 -6.35 6.86 -28.63
N PHE A 195 -6.30 7.12 -27.32
CA PHE A 195 -5.23 7.87 -26.66
C PHE A 195 -4.15 6.97 -26.05
N GLY A 196 -4.15 5.67 -26.33
CA GLY A 196 -3.15 4.70 -25.87
C GLY A 196 -3.15 4.49 -24.36
N VAL A 197 -4.31 4.66 -23.71
CA VAL A 197 -4.52 4.30 -22.30
C VAL A 197 -4.78 2.81 -22.26
N SER A 198 -4.04 2.06 -21.41
CA SER A 198 -4.24 0.61 -21.31
C SER A 198 -5.64 0.26 -20.81
N SER A 199 -6.18 -0.86 -21.28
CA SER A 199 -7.51 -1.35 -20.90
C SER A 199 -7.70 -1.47 -19.39
N ALA A 200 -6.65 -1.90 -18.65
CA ALA A 200 -6.69 -1.95 -17.18
C ALA A 200 -6.90 -0.57 -16.53
N LYS A 201 -6.27 0.48 -17.08
CA LYS A 201 -6.46 1.86 -16.60
C LYS A 201 -7.85 2.37 -16.99
N ALA A 202 -8.28 2.16 -18.24
CA ALA A 202 -9.61 2.57 -18.72
C ALA A 202 -10.73 1.92 -17.89
N MET A 203 -10.60 0.63 -17.55
CA MET A 203 -11.53 -0.08 -16.67
C MET A 203 -11.63 0.56 -15.29
N LYS A 204 -10.49 0.92 -14.67
CA LYS A 204 -10.51 1.62 -13.37
C LYS A 204 -11.21 2.97 -13.46
N ILE A 205 -10.98 3.73 -14.53
CA ILE A 205 -11.67 5.01 -14.77
C ILE A 205 -13.18 4.78 -14.87
N TYR A 206 -13.61 3.82 -15.71
CA TYR A 206 -15.02 3.48 -15.86
C TYR A 206 -15.66 3.01 -14.54
N ASN A 207 -15.00 2.15 -13.79
CA ASN A 207 -15.53 1.67 -12.50
C ASN A 207 -15.75 2.81 -11.50
N THR A 208 -14.94 3.85 -11.56
CA THR A 208 -15.04 5.01 -10.65
C THR A 208 -16.07 6.03 -11.14
N PHE A 209 -16.05 6.36 -12.44
CA PHE A 209 -16.80 7.50 -12.99
C PHE A 209 -17.96 7.10 -13.92
N LYS A 210 -18.07 5.82 -14.28
CA LYS A 210 -19.13 5.28 -15.13
C LYS A 210 -19.30 6.10 -16.44
N GLY A 211 -20.51 6.39 -16.86
CA GLY A 211 -20.83 7.13 -18.07
C GLY A 211 -20.24 8.54 -18.15
N THR A 212 -19.82 9.16 -17.02
CA THR A 212 -19.19 10.48 -17.01
C THR A 212 -17.68 10.44 -17.34
N SER A 213 -17.09 9.25 -17.49
CA SER A 213 -15.64 9.05 -17.68
C SER A 213 -15.07 9.84 -18.85
N ILE A 214 -15.76 9.88 -19.99
CA ILE A 214 -15.33 10.60 -21.20
C ILE A 214 -15.39 12.12 -20.97
N ALA A 215 -16.52 12.61 -20.44
CA ALA A 215 -16.67 14.04 -20.17
C ALA A 215 -15.61 14.57 -19.18
N ILE A 216 -15.30 13.77 -18.15
CA ILE A 216 -14.23 14.10 -17.19
C ILE A 216 -12.87 14.11 -17.90
N ALA A 217 -12.58 13.13 -18.77
CA ALA A 217 -11.32 13.09 -19.52
C ALA A 217 -11.13 14.33 -20.40
N GLU A 218 -12.19 14.77 -21.07
CA GLU A 218 -12.15 15.93 -21.97
C GLU A 218 -12.09 17.28 -21.21
N GLN A 219 -12.72 17.37 -20.05
CA GLN A 219 -12.76 18.61 -19.26
C GLN A 219 -11.58 18.75 -18.30
N ASN A 220 -11.30 17.69 -17.52
CA ASN A 220 -10.25 17.68 -16.51
C ASN A 220 -9.74 16.26 -16.22
N PRO A 221 -8.82 15.71 -17.01
CA PRO A 221 -8.28 14.36 -16.82
C PRO A 221 -7.52 14.19 -15.50
N TYR A 222 -7.14 15.30 -14.83
CA TYR A 222 -6.45 15.24 -13.54
C TYR A 222 -7.37 14.81 -12.40
N MET A 223 -8.70 14.78 -12.59
CA MET A 223 -9.63 14.14 -11.67
C MET A 223 -9.34 12.64 -11.46
N PHE A 224 -8.66 12.01 -12.40
CA PHE A 224 -8.25 10.62 -12.28
C PHE A 224 -7.18 10.37 -11.21
N THR A 225 -6.50 11.40 -10.69
CA THR A 225 -5.62 11.27 -9.54
C THR A 225 -6.33 10.75 -8.28
N ASN A 226 -7.66 10.88 -8.21
CA ASN A 226 -8.47 10.31 -7.13
C ASN A 226 -8.62 8.78 -7.22
N ILE A 227 -8.19 8.15 -8.32
CA ILE A 227 -8.22 6.69 -8.50
C ILE A 227 -6.92 6.09 -7.97
N LYS A 228 -7.00 5.08 -7.11
CA LYS A 228 -5.82 4.38 -6.60
C LYS A 228 -4.94 3.83 -7.74
N GLY A 229 -3.69 4.28 -7.78
CA GLY A 229 -2.72 3.92 -8.81
C GLY A 229 -2.66 4.84 -10.02
N PHE A 230 -3.37 6.01 -9.97
CA PHE A 230 -3.22 7.09 -10.92
C PHE A 230 -2.50 8.27 -10.26
N GLY A 231 -1.20 8.34 -10.40
CA GLY A 231 -0.43 9.51 -9.98
C GLY A 231 -0.47 10.62 -11.05
N PHE A 232 0.00 11.81 -10.67
CA PHE A 232 0.09 12.99 -11.56
C PHE A 232 0.69 12.65 -12.93
N LYS A 233 1.83 11.97 -12.99
CA LYS A 233 2.50 11.59 -14.25
C LYS A 233 1.60 10.80 -15.19
N THR A 234 0.84 9.85 -14.67
CA THR A 234 -0.10 9.05 -15.49
C THR A 234 -1.23 9.91 -16.05
N CYS A 235 -1.78 10.82 -15.23
CA CYS A 235 -2.84 11.73 -15.68
C CYS A 235 -2.30 12.76 -16.67
N ASP A 236 -1.08 13.25 -16.47
CA ASP A 236 -0.40 14.20 -17.37
C ASP A 236 -0.10 13.58 -18.75
N GLU A 237 0.31 12.30 -18.78
CA GLU A 237 0.45 11.55 -20.04
C GLU A 237 -0.88 11.39 -20.79
N ILE A 238 -1.97 11.11 -20.07
CA ILE A 238 -3.32 11.03 -20.64
C ILE A 238 -3.75 12.39 -21.15
N ALA A 239 -3.59 13.46 -20.36
CA ALA A 239 -3.94 14.83 -20.70
C ALA A 239 -3.21 15.31 -21.97
N LYS A 240 -1.91 15.05 -22.08
CA LYS A 240 -1.11 15.36 -23.27
C LYS A 240 -1.62 14.67 -24.52
N LYS A 241 -1.99 13.40 -24.42
CA LYS A 241 -2.55 12.62 -25.54
C LYS A 241 -3.94 13.11 -25.95
N LEU A 242 -4.72 13.61 -24.97
CA LEU A 242 -6.03 14.25 -25.22
C LEU A 242 -5.91 15.66 -25.80
N GLY A 243 -4.68 16.23 -25.89
CA GLY A 243 -4.45 17.58 -26.38
C GLY A 243 -4.82 18.68 -25.39
N ILE A 244 -4.87 18.36 -24.09
CA ILE A 244 -5.09 19.36 -23.04
C ILE A 244 -3.89 20.31 -22.98
N ASP A 245 -4.18 21.60 -22.87
CA ASP A 245 -3.18 22.67 -22.82
C ASP A 245 -2.16 22.43 -21.70
N SER A 246 -0.88 22.58 -22.03
CA SER A 246 0.24 22.47 -21.07
C SER A 246 0.17 23.55 -19.98
N HIS A 247 -0.46 24.70 -20.25
CA HIS A 247 -0.73 25.76 -19.31
C HIS A 247 -2.09 25.67 -18.59
N SER A 248 -2.76 24.52 -18.70
CA SER A 248 -4.03 24.30 -18.01
C SER A 248 -3.88 24.48 -16.50
N ILE A 249 -4.77 25.27 -15.91
CA ILE A 249 -4.80 25.49 -14.46
C ILE A 249 -4.99 24.17 -13.68
N PHE A 250 -5.75 23.22 -14.26
CA PHE A 250 -5.96 21.90 -13.66
C PHE A 250 -4.66 21.07 -13.59
N ARG A 251 -3.77 21.25 -14.59
CA ARG A 251 -2.44 20.63 -14.58
C ARG A 251 -1.60 21.15 -13.43
N MET A 252 -1.59 22.46 -13.23
CA MET A 252 -0.84 23.11 -12.15
C MET A 252 -1.40 22.74 -10.77
N GLU A 253 -2.71 22.75 -10.60
CA GLU A 253 -3.37 22.31 -9.36
C GLU A 253 -3.04 20.85 -9.01
N ALA A 254 -3.12 19.95 -9.99
CA ALA A 254 -2.77 18.53 -9.78
C ALA A 254 -1.29 18.32 -9.47
N ALA A 255 -0.40 19.12 -10.08
CA ALA A 255 1.03 19.08 -9.79
C ALA A 255 1.33 19.57 -8.37
N LEU A 256 0.74 20.70 -7.93
CA LEU A 256 0.86 21.21 -6.56
C LEU A 256 0.44 20.16 -5.53
N LYS A 257 -0.72 19.53 -5.74
CA LYS A 257 -1.21 18.46 -4.88
C LYS A 257 -0.25 17.27 -4.87
N SER A 258 0.22 16.83 -6.04
CA SER A 258 1.12 15.68 -6.16
C SER A 258 2.49 15.91 -5.50
N VAL A 259 3.00 17.14 -5.53
CA VAL A 259 4.25 17.49 -4.84
C VAL A 259 4.09 17.39 -3.33
N LEU A 260 2.97 17.88 -2.78
CA LEU A 260 2.66 17.73 -1.35
C LEU A 260 2.48 16.26 -0.96
N GLU A 261 1.69 15.49 -1.70
CA GLU A 261 1.50 14.05 -1.47
C GLU A 261 2.84 13.28 -1.52
N THR A 262 3.75 13.68 -2.41
CA THR A 262 5.11 13.12 -2.46
C THR A 262 5.89 13.48 -1.20
N ALA A 263 5.82 14.73 -0.75
CA ALA A 263 6.46 15.17 0.48
C ALA A 263 5.91 14.43 1.71
N GLU A 264 4.60 14.15 1.74
CA GLU A 264 3.97 13.32 2.79
C GLU A 264 4.56 11.90 2.82
N THR A 265 4.76 11.27 1.66
CA THR A 265 5.44 9.96 1.59
C THR A 265 6.92 10.02 1.99
N GLU A 266 7.53 11.19 1.93
CA GLU A 266 8.90 11.46 2.39
C GLU A 266 8.98 11.85 3.88
N GLY A 267 7.84 11.88 4.59
CA GLY A 267 7.76 12.12 6.03
C GLY A 267 7.39 13.56 6.43
N HIS A 268 7.09 14.43 5.48
CA HIS A 268 6.71 15.82 5.74
C HIS A 268 5.20 15.99 5.86
N CYS A 269 4.72 16.75 6.85
CA CYS A 269 3.31 17.14 6.91
C CYS A 269 2.99 18.32 5.99
N TYR A 270 3.95 19.18 5.73
CA TYR A 270 3.81 20.37 4.89
C TYR A 270 5.09 20.70 4.12
N LEU A 271 4.98 21.61 3.19
CA LEU A 271 6.12 22.31 2.59
C LEU A 271 5.97 23.81 2.79
N TYR A 272 7.09 24.53 2.89
CA TYR A 272 7.03 25.97 2.79
C TYR A 272 6.59 26.40 1.39
N ARG A 273 5.79 27.47 1.29
CA ARG A 273 5.24 27.93 0.01
C ARG A 273 6.30 28.04 -1.09
N GLN A 274 7.45 28.62 -0.78
CA GLN A 274 8.54 28.75 -1.74
C GLN A 274 9.07 27.38 -2.21
N GLN A 275 9.23 26.43 -1.29
CA GLN A 275 9.67 25.06 -1.62
C GLN A 275 8.64 24.35 -2.49
N LEU A 276 7.34 24.49 -2.17
CA LEU A 276 6.25 23.92 -2.94
C LEU A 276 6.25 24.46 -4.37
N LEU A 277 6.29 25.77 -4.56
CA LEU A 277 6.27 26.38 -5.89
C LEU A 277 7.50 25.98 -6.71
N GLN A 278 8.69 25.97 -6.12
CA GLN A 278 9.93 25.54 -6.79
C GLN A 278 9.89 24.06 -7.19
N ALA A 279 9.44 23.18 -6.29
CA ALA A 279 9.33 21.76 -6.57
C ALA A 279 8.28 21.48 -7.66
N THR A 280 7.16 22.22 -7.64
CA THR A 280 6.09 22.10 -8.64
C THR A 280 6.55 22.60 -10.00
N SER A 281 7.21 23.76 -10.07
CA SER A 281 7.80 24.26 -11.30
C SER A 281 8.77 23.24 -11.92
N LYS A 282 9.60 22.60 -11.08
CA LYS A 282 10.49 21.54 -11.54
C LYS A 282 9.76 20.30 -12.04
N ALA A 283 8.65 19.91 -11.39
CA ALA A 283 7.84 18.74 -11.78
C ALA A 283 7.09 18.98 -13.10
N LEU A 284 6.74 20.24 -13.40
CA LEU A 284 6.06 20.66 -14.62
C LEU A 284 7.00 21.01 -15.77
N SER A 285 8.32 21.14 -15.52
CA SER A 285 9.33 21.51 -16.52
C SER A 285 9.48 20.39 -17.55
N ASP A 286 8.75 20.52 -18.65
CA ASP A 286 9.04 19.83 -19.91
C ASP A 286 9.99 20.69 -20.74
N ASN A 287 10.85 20.08 -21.54
CA ASN A 287 11.88 20.81 -22.31
C ASN A 287 11.34 21.84 -23.34
N VAL A 288 10.02 21.98 -23.47
CA VAL A 288 9.37 22.76 -24.52
C VAL A 288 8.65 24.00 -23.98
N ASP A 289 7.91 23.90 -22.86
CA ASP A 289 7.11 25.01 -22.32
C ASP A 289 7.41 25.26 -20.84
N LYS A 290 7.84 26.46 -20.48
CA LYS A 290 8.06 26.88 -19.11
C LYS A 290 6.82 27.59 -18.58
N ILE A 291 6.20 26.99 -17.54
CA ILE A 291 5.14 27.64 -16.77
C ILE A 291 5.76 28.79 -15.97
N SER A 292 5.14 29.98 -16.04
CA SER A 292 5.58 31.15 -15.30
C SER A 292 5.25 31.04 -13.79
N GLU A 293 5.98 31.77 -12.97
CA GLU A 293 5.71 31.83 -11.53
C GLU A 293 4.33 32.43 -11.23
N ASP A 294 3.85 33.38 -12.04
CA ASP A 294 2.55 34.01 -11.88
C ASP A 294 1.39 33.04 -12.13
N GLU A 295 1.47 32.20 -13.17
CA GLU A 295 0.47 31.17 -13.46
C GLU A 295 0.40 30.13 -12.34
N LEU A 296 1.55 29.72 -11.84
CA LEU A 296 1.61 28.77 -10.74
C LEU A 296 1.07 29.36 -9.44
N ASP A 297 1.35 30.65 -9.18
CA ASP A 297 0.84 31.36 -8.02
C ASP A 297 -0.69 31.56 -8.09
N GLU A 298 -1.23 31.76 -9.29
CA GLU A 298 -2.67 31.80 -9.52
C GLU A 298 -3.34 30.47 -9.18
N ALA A 299 -2.78 29.36 -9.66
CA ALA A 299 -3.27 28.02 -9.33
C ALA A 299 -3.21 27.77 -7.81
N TYR A 300 -2.10 28.12 -7.17
CA TYR A 300 -1.94 28.04 -5.73
C TYR A 300 -3.01 28.83 -4.98
N LYS A 301 -3.22 30.11 -5.31
CA LYS A 301 -4.24 30.97 -4.70
C LYS A 301 -5.65 30.41 -4.87
N ARG A 302 -5.94 29.83 -6.03
CA ARG A 302 -7.21 29.18 -6.30
C ARG A 302 -7.43 27.96 -5.42
N MET A 303 -6.41 27.12 -5.23
CA MET A 303 -6.49 25.95 -4.35
C MET A 303 -6.67 26.33 -2.88
N ILE A 304 -6.02 27.41 -2.42
CA ILE A 304 -6.24 27.96 -1.07
C ILE A 304 -7.68 28.44 -0.92
N LYS A 305 -8.18 29.22 -1.89
CA LYS A 305 -9.55 29.75 -1.87
C LYS A 305 -10.62 28.67 -1.90
N SER A 306 -10.38 27.57 -2.61
CA SER A 306 -11.29 26.42 -2.64
C SER A 306 -11.16 25.49 -1.41
N GLY A 307 -10.17 25.72 -0.56
CA GLY A 307 -9.87 24.90 0.61
C GLY A 307 -9.31 23.51 0.30
N LEU A 308 -8.79 23.31 -0.92
CA LEU A 308 -8.04 22.09 -1.27
C LEU A 308 -6.66 22.07 -0.63
N LEU A 309 -6.04 23.23 -0.48
CA LEU A 309 -4.84 23.44 0.30
C LEU A 309 -5.12 24.37 1.48
N VAL A 310 -4.34 24.22 2.53
CA VAL A 310 -4.39 25.08 3.72
C VAL A 310 -3.04 25.74 3.90
N ASN A 311 -3.04 27.09 4.06
CA ASN A 311 -1.85 27.85 4.37
C ASN A 311 -1.90 28.32 5.81
N VAL A 312 -0.89 27.92 6.60
CA VAL A 312 -0.70 28.36 7.98
C VAL A 312 0.51 29.27 8.02
N THR A 313 0.29 30.49 8.52
CA THR A 313 1.38 31.44 8.73
C THR A 313 1.81 31.45 10.18
N TYR A 314 3.09 31.32 10.45
CA TYR A 314 3.65 31.49 11.77
C TYR A 314 4.92 32.35 11.73
N THR A 315 5.30 32.89 12.86
CA THR A 315 6.48 33.74 13.01
C THR A 315 7.45 33.07 13.98
N GLU A 316 8.69 32.93 13.58
CA GLU A 316 9.78 32.38 14.39
C GLU A 316 11.01 33.27 14.21
N GLU A 317 11.63 33.73 15.31
CA GLU A 317 12.81 34.62 15.29
C GLU A 317 12.64 35.83 14.34
N ASP A 318 11.48 36.49 14.37
CA ASP A 318 11.10 37.61 13.51
C ASP A 318 10.94 37.29 12.01
N ALA A 319 11.14 36.03 11.59
CA ALA A 319 10.86 35.58 10.24
C ALA A 319 9.46 35.01 10.09
N ARG A 320 8.78 35.39 9.01
CA ARG A 320 7.43 34.88 8.69
C ARG A 320 7.55 33.69 7.75
N TYR A 321 6.93 32.58 8.14
CA TYR A 321 6.88 31.35 7.38
C TYR A 321 5.45 31.03 6.94
N GLU A 322 5.30 30.54 5.72
CA GLU A 322 4.03 30.06 5.16
C GLU A 322 4.13 28.57 4.92
N ALA A 323 3.53 27.77 5.82
CA ALA A 323 3.44 26.33 5.74
C ALA A 323 2.19 25.94 4.95
N VAL A 324 2.35 25.15 3.89
CA VAL A 324 1.26 24.74 2.99
C VAL A 324 1.04 23.24 3.14
N TYR A 325 -0.20 22.88 3.45
CA TYR A 325 -0.65 21.51 3.68
C TYR A 325 -1.67 21.08 2.62
N THR A 326 -1.81 19.77 2.42
CA THR A 326 -3.08 19.23 1.96
C THR A 326 -4.15 19.42 3.04
N ARG A 327 -5.42 19.53 2.65
CA ARG A 327 -6.52 19.71 3.61
C ARG A 327 -6.59 18.58 4.62
N GLU A 328 -6.40 17.35 4.16
CA GLU A 328 -6.43 16.14 4.98
C GLU A 328 -5.30 16.13 6.01
N MET A 329 -4.09 16.46 5.60
CA MET A 329 -2.93 16.48 6.48
C MET A 329 -3.06 17.55 7.57
N HIS A 330 -3.46 18.78 7.21
CA HIS A 330 -3.73 19.84 8.18
C HIS A 330 -4.82 19.43 9.17
N LYS A 331 -5.89 18.80 8.70
CA LYS A 331 -6.97 18.31 9.55
C LYS A 331 -6.46 17.30 10.57
N MET A 332 -5.69 16.30 10.13
CA MET A 332 -5.14 15.26 11.02
C MET A 332 -4.22 15.88 12.09
N GLU A 333 -3.33 16.78 11.70
CA GLU A 333 -2.41 17.44 12.64
C GLU A 333 -3.18 18.30 13.66
N TYR A 334 -4.11 19.12 13.20
CA TYR A 334 -4.94 19.97 14.06
C TYR A 334 -5.80 19.17 15.03
N GLU A 335 -6.52 18.16 14.56
CA GLU A 335 -7.39 17.34 15.40
C GLU A 335 -6.59 16.51 16.41
N THR A 336 -5.40 16.03 16.04
CA THR A 336 -4.47 15.34 16.95
C THR A 336 -4.02 16.28 18.07
N ALA A 337 -3.57 17.48 17.71
CA ALA A 337 -3.15 18.48 18.71
C ALA A 337 -4.29 18.87 19.66
N LEU A 338 -5.52 19.00 19.14
CA LEU A 338 -6.69 19.31 19.94
C LEU A 338 -7.04 18.15 20.90
N ALA A 339 -7.00 16.91 20.44
CA ALA A 339 -7.25 15.74 21.26
C ALA A 339 -6.21 15.62 22.39
N ILE A 340 -4.92 15.76 22.07
CA ILE A 340 -3.83 15.76 23.06
C ILE A 340 -4.03 16.88 24.09
N LYS A 341 -4.34 18.09 23.65
CA LYS A 341 -4.62 19.24 24.53
C LYS A 341 -5.77 18.97 25.50
N ASN A 342 -6.80 18.27 25.04
CA ASN A 342 -7.95 17.91 25.89
C ASN A 342 -7.54 16.88 26.96
N ILE A 343 -6.72 15.88 26.60
CA ILE A 343 -6.18 14.89 27.54
C ILE A 343 -5.31 15.57 28.59
N VAL A 344 -4.36 16.42 28.20
CA VAL A 344 -3.42 17.10 29.07
C VAL A 344 -4.13 18.03 30.06
N ARG A 345 -5.27 18.63 29.68
CA ARG A 345 -6.03 19.55 30.57
C ARG A 345 -6.85 18.86 31.63
N CYS A 346 -7.13 17.58 31.48
CA CYS A 346 -7.85 16.82 32.49
C CYS A 346 -6.92 16.52 33.68
N GLN A 347 -7.50 16.49 34.89
CA GLN A 347 -6.78 16.01 36.06
C GLN A 347 -6.87 14.49 36.14
N PRO A 348 -5.81 13.78 36.51
CA PRO A 348 -5.88 12.34 36.70
C PRO A 348 -6.88 12.01 37.81
N ASP A 349 -7.74 11.04 37.53
CA ASP A 349 -8.70 10.55 38.56
C ASP A 349 -8.05 9.53 39.51
N ILE A 350 -6.72 9.47 39.48
CA ILE A 350 -5.91 8.51 40.24
C ILE A 350 -5.13 9.27 41.31
N SER A 351 -5.67 9.33 42.51
CA SER A 351 -4.91 9.81 43.65
C SER A 351 -4.35 8.64 44.45
N VAL A 352 -3.05 8.60 44.67
CA VAL A 352 -2.38 7.52 45.40
C VAL A 352 -1.57 8.04 46.56
N ALA A 353 -1.97 7.64 47.78
CA ALA A 353 -1.11 7.75 48.94
C ALA A 353 -0.09 6.58 48.91
N ASN A 354 1.20 6.91 49.11
CA ASN A 354 2.30 5.93 49.27
C ASN A 354 2.89 5.32 47.97
N VAL A 355 2.95 6.07 46.85
CA VAL A 355 3.65 5.62 45.63
C VAL A 355 5.10 5.21 45.93
N ASP A 356 5.81 5.99 46.74
CA ASP A 356 7.23 5.72 47.08
C ASP A 356 7.41 4.37 47.77
N ARG A 357 6.52 4.02 48.69
CA ARG A 357 6.56 2.71 49.36
C ARG A 357 6.35 1.56 48.34
N LEU A 358 5.46 1.72 47.36
CA LEU A 358 5.23 0.69 46.36
C LEU A 358 6.42 0.57 45.38
N ILE A 359 7.13 1.67 45.12
CA ILE A 359 8.39 1.66 44.37
C ILE A 359 9.46 0.86 45.16
N GLU A 360 9.60 1.12 46.48
CA GLU A 360 10.52 0.39 47.37
C GLU A 360 10.20 -1.12 47.40
N GLU A 361 8.91 -1.49 47.50
CA GLU A 361 8.47 -2.89 47.44
C GLU A 361 8.85 -3.56 46.09
N PHE A 362 8.73 -2.82 44.97
CA PHE A 362 9.17 -3.30 43.66
C PHE A 362 10.69 -3.52 43.60
N GLU A 363 11.47 -2.58 44.13
CA GLU A 363 12.93 -2.67 44.17
C GLU A 363 13.39 -3.89 44.99
N GLU A 364 12.78 -4.09 46.17
CA GLU A 364 13.02 -5.28 47.00
C GLU A 364 12.70 -6.59 46.27
N LEU A 365 11.55 -6.63 45.53
CA LEU A 365 11.12 -7.79 44.77
C LEU A 365 12.10 -8.13 43.64
N LYS A 366 12.64 -7.09 42.97
CA LYS A 366 13.55 -7.23 41.85
C LYS A 366 15.03 -7.36 42.22
N GLY A 367 15.39 -6.99 43.46
CA GLY A 367 16.76 -7.05 43.98
C GLY A 367 17.71 -6.00 43.37
N PHE A 368 17.16 -4.86 42.90
CA PHE A 368 17.95 -3.70 42.44
C PHE A 368 17.20 -2.40 42.68
N GLU A 369 17.94 -1.31 42.79
CA GLU A 369 17.37 0.05 42.94
C GLU A 369 17.14 0.70 41.57
N LEU A 370 16.04 1.48 41.49
CA LEU A 370 15.74 2.36 40.36
C LEU A 370 16.50 3.68 40.49
N GLU A 371 16.88 4.25 39.39
CA GLU A 371 17.42 5.61 39.34
C GLU A 371 16.34 6.64 39.68
N GLU A 372 16.72 7.79 40.22
CA GLU A 372 15.76 8.81 40.69
C GLU A 372 14.81 9.26 39.56
N MET A 373 15.34 9.44 38.32
CA MET A 373 14.52 9.79 37.16
C MET A 373 13.50 8.69 36.77
N GLN A 374 13.79 7.43 37.04
CA GLN A 374 12.84 6.35 36.89
C GLN A 374 11.74 6.40 37.94
N LYS A 375 12.09 6.67 39.23
CA LYS A 375 11.13 6.86 40.30
C LYS A 375 10.24 8.07 40.04
N GLU A 376 10.83 9.21 39.59
CA GLU A 376 10.09 10.40 39.18
C GLU A 376 9.08 10.10 38.06
N SER A 377 9.46 9.29 37.06
CA SER A 377 8.55 8.86 35.99
C SER A 377 7.37 8.06 36.52
N VAL A 378 7.58 7.21 37.53
CA VAL A 378 6.50 6.43 38.16
C VAL A 378 5.56 7.36 38.95
N ARG A 379 6.09 8.35 39.69
CA ARG A 379 5.28 9.35 40.42
C ARG A 379 4.44 10.18 39.46
N ALA A 380 5.05 10.64 38.35
CA ALA A 380 4.42 11.52 37.38
C ALA A 380 3.16 10.93 36.71
N VAL A 381 3.05 9.61 36.60
CA VAL A 381 1.85 8.95 36.04
C VAL A 381 0.61 9.23 36.90
N PHE A 382 0.78 9.47 38.19
CA PHE A 382 -0.30 9.78 39.15
C PHE A 382 -0.60 11.28 39.28
N GLU A 383 0.24 12.14 38.71
CA GLU A 383 0.12 13.59 38.76
C GLU A 383 -0.41 14.20 37.48
N THR A 384 -0.32 13.47 36.35
CA THR A 384 -0.67 13.99 35.01
C THR A 384 -1.42 12.96 34.17
N ASN A 385 -2.38 13.40 33.36
CA ASN A 385 -3.08 12.51 32.43
C ASN A 385 -2.25 12.15 31.19
N MET A 386 -1.11 12.81 30.98
CA MET A 386 -0.22 12.48 29.88
C MET A 386 1.23 12.64 30.28
N LEU A 387 2.02 11.60 30.04
CA LEU A 387 3.45 11.56 30.32
C LEU A 387 4.23 11.04 29.14
N ILE A 388 5.36 11.68 28.83
CA ILE A 388 6.34 11.14 27.87
C ILE A 388 7.57 10.66 28.63
N LEU A 389 7.92 9.40 28.45
CA LEU A 389 9.16 8.79 28.94
C LEU A 389 10.11 8.57 27.76
N THR A 390 11.20 9.32 27.72
CA THR A 390 12.20 9.21 26.64
C THR A 390 13.58 8.84 27.19
N GLY A 391 14.43 8.30 26.34
CA GLY A 391 15.81 7.94 26.69
C GLY A 391 16.41 7.01 25.66
N SER A 392 17.73 6.90 25.65
CA SER A 392 18.46 6.02 24.72
C SER A 392 18.21 4.53 24.98
N ALA A 393 18.64 3.68 24.06
CA ALA A 393 18.60 2.23 24.27
C ALA A 393 19.38 1.83 25.52
N GLY A 394 18.78 0.98 26.38
CA GLY A 394 19.41 0.54 27.63
C GLY A 394 19.28 1.50 28.82
N SER A 395 18.56 2.63 28.70
CA SER A 395 18.31 3.56 29.82
C SER A 395 17.30 3.06 30.86
N GLY A 396 16.74 1.87 30.68
CA GLY A 396 15.80 1.27 31.64
C GLY A 396 14.34 1.67 31.45
N LYS A 397 13.95 2.22 30.30
CA LYS A 397 12.54 2.56 29.97
C LYS A 397 11.58 1.41 30.29
N THR A 398 11.88 0.22 29.85
CA THR A 398 11.02 -0.95 30.04
C THR A 398 10.90 -1.36 31.50
N THR A 399 12.00 -1.26 32.26
CA THR A 399 11.98 -1.51 33.72
C THR A 399 11.12 -0.48 34.45
N THR A 400 11.18 0.77 34.02
CA THR A 400 10.34 1.85 34.56
C THR A 400 8.86 1.56 34.33
N VAL A 401 8.51 1.09 33.10
CA VAL A 401 7.12 0.68 32.78
C VAL A 401 6.68 -0.50 33.63
N GLU A 402 7.54 -1.47 33.83
CA GLU A 402 7.24 -2.62 34.70
C GLU A 402 6.95 -2.19 36.12
N CYS A 403 7.72 -1.23 36.66
CA CYS A 403 7.45 -0.61 37.95
C CYS A 403 6.14 0.18 37.95
N MET A 404 5.86 0.99 36.93
CA MET A 404 4.59 1.72 36.78
C MET A 404 3.40 0.77 36.86
N ILE A 405 3.43 -0.32 36.10
CA ILE A 405 2.37 -1.33 36.08
C ILE A 405 2.23 -2.00 37.44
N TYR A 406 3.36 -2.35 38.07
CA TYR A 406 3.35 -2.94 39.43
C TYR A 406 2.67 -2.03 40.44
N VAL A 407 3.06 -0.76 40.45
CA VAL A 407 2.46 0.24 41.37
C VAL A 407 0.97 0.42 41.08
N LEU A 408 0.60 0.57 39.82
CA LEU A 408 -0.79 0.70 39.41
C LEU A 408 -1.64 -0.50 39.85
N GLN A 409 -1.17 -1.74 39.66
CA GLN A 409 -1.88 -2.93 40.11
C GLN A 409 -2.13 -2.92 41.63
N ARG A 410 -1.11 -2.57 42.40
CA ARG A 410 -1.23 -2.51 43.87
C ARG A 410 -2.20 -1.43 44.35
N VAL A 411 -2.23 -0.30 43.63
CA VAL A 411 -3.16 0.79 43.89
C VAL A 411 -4.60 0.36 43.66
N PHE A 412 -4.80 -0.44 42.61
CA PHE A 412 -6.14 -0.87 42.17
C PHE A 412 -6.58 -2.25 42.70
N GLU A 413 -5.73 -3.01 43.42
CA GLU A 413 -6.15 -4.25 44.12
C GLU A 413 -7.38 -4.04 45.05
N ASN A 414 -7.64 -2.79 45.46
CA ASN A 414 -8.78 -2.41 46.27
C ASN A 414 -9.92 -1.70 45.52
N ARG A 415 -9.82 -1.53 44.18
CA ARG A 415 -10.85 -0.94 43.31
C ARG A 415 -11.24 -1.95 42.26
N GLU A 416 -12.47 -2.35 42.20
CA GLU A 416 -12.95 -3.49 41.40
C GLU A 416 -12.79 -3.38 39.89
N GLU A 417 -12.38 -2.24 39.31
CA GLU A 417 -12.46 -2.05 37.84
C GLU A 417 -11.46 -1.02 37.26
N MET A 418 -10.15 -1.22 37.34
CA MET A 418 -9.27 -0.46 36.45
C MET A 418 -8.94 -1.23 35.20
N SER A 419 -9.24 -0.64 34.04
CA SER A 419 -8.87 -1.17 32.74
C SER A 419 -7.62 -0.48 32.18
N PHE A 420 -6.56 -1.22 31.89
CA PHE A 420 -5.38 -0.69 31.23
C PHE A 420 -5.02 -1.49 29.98
N MET A 421 -4.32 -0.83 29.06
CA MET A 421 -3.88 -1.45 27.82
C MET A 421 -2.46 -1.04 27.46
N LEU A 422 -1.68 -2.03 27.02
CA LEU A 422 -0.34 -1.83 26.46
C LEU A 422 -0.41 -1.90 24.93
N ALA A 423 0.15 -0.91 24.25
CA ALA A 423 0.12 -0.85 22.81
C ALA A 423 1.48 -0.46 22.21
N ALA A 424 1.69 -0.81 20.94
CA ALA A 424 2.85 -0.38 20.18
C ALA A 424 2.48 -0.20 18.71
N PRO A 425 3.21 0.62 17.94
CA PRO A 425 2.98 0.78 16.48
C PRO A 425 3.20 -0.52 15.70
N THR A 426 4.13 -1.36 16.16
CA THR A 426 4.50 -2.62 15.48
C THR A 426 4.21 -3.82 16.36
N GLY A 427 3.88 -4.93 15.74
CA GLY A 427 3.59 -6.11 16.52
C GLY A 427 4.85 -6.76 17.12
N LYS A 428 6.07 -6.57 16.56
CA LYS A 428 7.31 -7.02 17.21
C LYS A 428 7.52 -6.29 18.53
N ALA A 429 7.26 -4.98 18.56
CA ALA A 429 7.30 -4.18 19.78
C ALA A 429 6.22 -4.62 20.79
N ALA A 430 4.98 -4.83 20.33
CA ALA A 430 3.90 -5.33 21.17
C ALA A 430 4.24 -6.70 21.78
N LYS A 431 4.74 -7.63 20.99
CA LYS A 431 5.17 -8.95 21.49
C LYS A 431 6.28 -8.82 22.54
N ARG A 432 7.30 -8.00 22.28
CA ARG A 432 8.38 -7.74 23.24
C ARG A 432 7.85 -7.13 24.52
N LEU A 433 6.93 -6.18 24.44
CA LEU A 433 6.31 -5.57 25.59
C LEU A 433 5.55 -6.61 26.43
N THR A 434 4.81 -7.53 25.79
CA THR A 434 4.17 -8.67 26.46
C THR A 434 5.17 -9.59 27.15
N GLU A 435 6.27 -9.94 26.47
CA GLU A 435 7.30 -10.84 27.03
C GLU A 435 7.97 -10.26 28.28
N ILE A 436 8.20 -8.95 28.30
CA ILE A 436 8.87 -8.28 29.43
C ILE A 436 7.92 -8.02 30.58
N THR A 437 6.72 -7.49 30.29
CA THR A 437 5.77 -7.09 31.34
C THR A 437 4.91 -8.24 31.85
N GLY A 438 4.78 -9.32 31.08
CA GLY A 438 3.85 -10.41 31.38
C GLY A 438 2.39 -10.09 31.05
N PHE A 439 2.07 -8.87 30.60
CA PHE A 439 0.71 -8.45 30.22
C PHE A 439 0.52 -8.47 28.70
N GLU A 440 -0.71 -8.71 28.27
CA GLU A 440 -1.03 -8.66 26.85
C GLU A 440 -0.85 -7.25 26.31
N ALA A 441 0.02 -7.10 25.30
CA ALA A 441 0.18 -5.89 24.53
C ALA A 441 -0.23 -6.14 23.08
N MET A 442 -0.79 -5.15 22.42
CA MET A 442 -1.25 -5.28 21.04
C MET A 442 -0.79 -4.13 20.16
N THR A 443 -0.93 -4.29 18.84
CA THR A 443 -0.66 -3.17 17.94
C THR A 443 -1.76 -2.12 18.05
N ILE A 444 -1.40 -0.83 17.81
CA ILE A 444 -2.38 0.27 17.80
C ILE A 444 -3.53 -0.02 16.81
N HIS A 445 -3.24 -0.59 15.65
CA HIS A 445 -4.29 -0.99 14.69
C HIS A 445 -5.26 -2.02 15.28
N ARG A 446 -4.76 -2.99 16.06
CA ARG A 446 -5.60 -3.99 16.72
C ARG A 446 -6.37 -3.37 17.89
N LEU A 447 -5.75 -2.49 18.64
CA LEU A 447 -6.39 -1.73 19.72
C LEU A 447 -7.58 -0.95 19.20
N LEU A 448 -7.42 -0.26 18.07
CA LEU A 448 -8.47 0.52 17.42
C LEU A 448 -9.45 -0.32 16.59
N GLN A 449 -9.24 -1.64 16.50
CA GLN A 449 -10.05 -2.59 15.73
C GLN A 449 -10.22 -2.15 14.27
N PHE A 450 -9.09 -2.04 13.54
CA PHE A 450 -9.11 -1.72 12.12
C PHE A 450 -9.85 -2.78 11.30
N SER A 451 -10.82 -2.35 10.48
CA SER A 451 -11.56 -3.21 9.56
C SER A 451 -11.15 -2.94 8.11
N TYR A 452 -10.69 -3.99 7.41
CA TYR A 452 -10.38 -3.90 5.98
C TYR A 452 -11.63 -3.72 5.11
N GLU A 453 -12.77 -4.32 5.51
CA GLU A 453 -14.03 -4.20 4.79
C GLU A 453 -14.55 -2.77 4.81
N ASN A 454 -14.55 -2.15 5.98
CA ASN A 454 -15.04 -0.79 6.20
C ASN A 454 -13.95 0.28 5.99
N LYS A 455 -12.68 -0.12 5.74
CA LYS A 455 -11.51 0.76 5.60
C LYS A 455 -11.40 1.81 6.70
N GLY A 456 -11.67 1.44 7.95
CA GLY A 456 -11.69 2.35 9.08
C GLY A 456 -11.52 1.67 10.42
N PHE A 457 -11.39 2.48 11.46
CA PHE A 457 -11.27 2.05 12.84
C PHE A 457 -12.64 1.99 13.52
N PHE A 458 -12.88 0.96 14.34
CA PHE A 458 -14.07 0.84 15.16
C PHE A 458 -14.05 1.88 16.28
N TYR A 459 -12.94 1.94 17.04
CA TYR A 459 -12.72 2.99 18.04
C TYR A 459 -12.23 4.26 17.35
N ARG A 460 -12.91 5.36 17.62
CA ARG A 460 -12.71 6.67 17.00
C ARG A 460 -13.45 7.74 17.79
N GLN A 461 -13.35 8.98 17.40
CA GLN A 461 -14.16 10.06 18.00
C GLN A 461 -15.66 9.70 17.99
N GLY A 462 -16.29 9.77 19.18
CA GLY A 462 -17.69 9.37 19.41
C GLY A 462 -17.89 7.87 19.71
N ASN A 463 -16.82 7.08 19.70
CA ASN A 463 -16.78 5.70 20.17
C ASN A 463 -15.36 5.43 20.69
N GLU A 464 -15.06 5.98 21.86
CA GLU A 464 -13.72 6.02 22.44
C GLU A 464 -13.33 4.67 23.04
N LEU A 465 -12.02 4.51 23.26
CA LEU A 465 -11.43 3.33 23.92
C LEU A 465 -11.88 3.24 25.39
N PRO A 466 -12.30 2.05 25.87
CA PRO A 466 -12.81 1.86 27.22
C PRO A 466 -11.67 1.56 28.22
N TYR A 467 -10.62 2.37 28.24
CA TYR A 467 -9.47 2.16 29.13
C TYR A 467 -9.17 3.42 29.98
N ASP A 468 -8.81 3.18 31.22
CA ASP A 468 -8.41 4.24 32.17
C ASP A 468 -6.94 4.62 31.97
N LEU A 469 -6.11 3.67 31.53
CA LEU A 469 -4.70 3.89 31.24
C LEU A 469 -4.32 3.21 29.90
N ILE A 470 -3.59 3.95 29.08
CA ILE A 470 -2.99 3.41 27.84
C ILE A 470 -1.49 3.70 27.86
N VAL A 471 -0.68 2.67 27.74
CA VAL A 471 0.79 2.78 27.59
C VAL A 471 1.16 2.46 26.14
N ILE A 472 1.89 3.38 25.51
CA ILE A 472 2.28 3.29 24.11
C ILE A 472 3.80 3.22 24.04
N ASP A 473 4.34 2.05 23.71
CA ASP A 473 5.79 1.85 23.53
C ASP A 473 6.20 2.10 22.06
N GLU A 474 7.49 2.34 21.82
CA GLU A 474 8.07 2.68 20.52
C GLU A 474 7.33 3.86 19.82
N SER A 475 6.94 4.87 20.60
CA SER A 475 6.17 6.02 20.11
C SER A 475 6.92 6.89 19.09
N SER A 476 8.24 6.76 18.98
CA SER A 476 9.04 7.39 17.91
C SER A 476 8.63 6.97 16.49
N MET A 477 8.01 5.78 16.36
CA MET A 477 7.52 5.26 15.09
C MET A 477 6.08 5.69 14.76
N LEU A 478 5.46 6.55 15.58
CA LEU A 478 4.08 6.98 15.41
C LEU A 478 3.99 8.08 14.35
N SER A 479 3.36 7.77 13.21
CA SER A 479 3.05 8.73 12.16
C SER A 479 1.81 9.55 12.51
N ILE A 480 1.61 10.69 11.84
CA ILE A 480 0.49 11.59 12.15
C ILE A 480 -0.87 10.96 11.89
N ASP A 481 -1.01 10.12 10.86
CA ASP A 481 -2.25 9.41 10.55
C ASP A 481 -2.63 8.41 11.66
N LEU A 482 -1.65 7.64 12.16
CA LEU A 482 -1.87 6.70 13.25
C LEU A 482 -2.06 7.43 14.59
N ALA A 483 -1.34 8.53 14.81
CA ALA A 483 -1.53 9.40 15.98
C ALA A 483 -2.92 10.01 16.00
N HIS A 484 -3.39 10.53 14.85
CA HIS A 484 -4.73 11.06 14.70
C HIS A 484 -5.80 10.01 15.06
N ALA A 485 -5.69 8.81 14.48
CA ALA A 485 -6.62 7.73 14.76
C ALA A 485 -6.62 7.34 16.26
N LEU A 486 -5.44 7.29 16.87
CA LEU A 486 -5.28 6.91 18.28
C LEU A 486 -5.82 8.00 19.22
N PHE A 487 -5.32 9.23 19.13
CA PHE A 487 -5.65 10.28 20.08
C PHE A 487 -7.12 10.74 19.98
N THR A 488 -7.71 10.69 18.79
CA THR A 488 -9.16 10.98 18.63
C THR A 488 -10.05 9.87 19.17
N ALA A 489 -9.51 8.67 19.40
CA ALA A 489 -10.22 7.54 20.02
C ALA A 489 -10.00 7.45 21.54
N ILE A 490 -9.16 8.29 22.12
CA ILE A 490 -8.89 8.31 23.56
C ILE A 490 -9.81 9.30 24.24
N SER A 491 -10.48 8.87 25.33
CA SER A 491 -11.27 9.75 26.18
C SER A 491 -10.38 10.74 26.93
N PRO A 492 -10.75 12.02 27.09
CA PRO A 492 -9.95 12.99 27.83
C PRO A 492 -9.59 12.59 29.27
N GLY A 493 -10.39 11.72 29.89
CA GLY A 493 -10.12 11.21 31.26
C GLY A 493 -9.14 10.04 31.32
N THR A 494 -8.74 9.48 30.17
CA THR A 494 -7.77 8.38 30.13
C THR A 494 -6.35 8.90 30.37
N THR A 495 -5.59 8.23 31.23
CA THR A 495 -4.16 8.50 31.41
C THR A 495 -3.36 7.87 30.26
N VAL A 496 -2.45 8.62 29.65
CA VAL A 496 -1.63 8.15 28.51
C VAL A 496 -0.15 8.26 28.85
N VAL A 497 0.57 7.14 28.74
CA VAL A 497 2.03 7.11 28.88
C VAL A 497 2.65 6.77 27.53
N MET A 498 3.43 7.68 26.97
CA MET A 498 4.16 7.47 25.74
C MET A 498 5.63 7.19 26.03
N ILE A 499 6.14 6.11 25.43
CA ILE A 499 7.52 5.67 25.60
C ILE A 499 8.19 5.65 24.25
N GLY A 500 9.36 6.29 24.14
CA GLY A 500 10.06 6.32 22.86
C GLY A 500 11.47 6.86 23.00
N ASP A 501 12.16 6.87 21.88
CA ASP A 501 13.53 7.36 21.74
C ASP A 501 13.59 8.27 20.50
N THR A 502 13.69 9.58 20.72
CA THR A 502 13.75 10.58 19.63
C THR A 502 15.04 10.49 18.80
N GLN A 503 16.03 9.75 19.27
CA GLN A 503 17.28 9.52 18.54
C GLN A 503 17.20 8.31 17.59
N GLN A 504 16.16 7.48 17.72
CA GLN A 504 15.90 6.38 16.78
C GLN A 504 15.26 6.90 15.49
N LEU A 505 15.05 6.00 14.54
CA LEU A 505 14.42 6.34 13.27
C LEU A 505 12.99 6.85 13.52
N PRO A 506 12.60 7.97 12.89
CA PRO A 506 11.23 8.46 12.97
C PRO A 506 10.26 7.54 12.24
N SER A 507 8.96 7.88 12.31
CA SER A 507 7.90 7.14 11.62
C SER A 507 8.14 6.99 10.12
N VAL A 508 7.57 5.94 9.52
CA VAL A 508 7.59 5.73 8.05
C VAL A 508 6.68 6.72 7.33
N GLY A 509 5.54 7.07 7.95
CA GLY A 509 4.59 8.06 7.46
C GLY A 509 4.96 9.48 7.82
N ALA A 510 4.13 10.43 7.41
CA ALA A 510 4.34 11.85 7.68
C ALA A 510 4.29 12.16 9.19
N GLY A 511 5.06 13.17 9.59
CA GLY A 511 5.09 13.71 10.95
C GLY A 511 6.15 13.11 11.86
N ASN A 512 6.59 13.90 12.82
CA ASN A 512 7.52 13.51 13.88
C ASN A 512 6.85 13.71 15.26
N VAL A 513 5.74 13.02 15.44
CA VAL A 513 4.77 13.27 16.50
C VAL A 513 5.40 13.33 17.88
N LEU A 514 6.21 12.33 18.25
CA LEU A 514 6.83 12.29 19.57
C LEU A 514 7.78 13.48 19.84
N ASP A 515 8.62 13.80 18.86
CA ASP A 515 9.59 14.88 18.98
C ASP A 515 8.90 16.25 19.03
N ASP A 516 7.87 16.45 18.20
CA ASP A 516 7.06 17.68 18.20
C ASP A 516 6.31 17.85 19.53
N MET A 517 5.77 16.78 20.10
CA MET A 517 5.13 16.80 21.41
C MET A 517 6.12 17.17 22.52
N ILE A 518 7.33 16.62 22.50
CA ILE A 518 8.39 16.97 23.46
C ILE A 518 8.80 18.45 23.31
N LYS A 519 9.04 18.90 22.06
CA LYS A 519 9.43 20.28 21.76
C LYS A 519 8.37 21.31 22.11
N SER A 520 7.10 20.91 22.11
CA SER A 520 6.00 21.80 22.50
C SER A 520 6.09 22.26 23.96
N GLY A 521 6.77 21.50 24.82
CA GLY A 521 6.89 21.79 26.25
C GLY A 521 5.58 21.72 27.03
N VAL A 522 4.48 21.29 26.40
CA VAL A 522 3.14 21.23 27.00
C VAL A 522 2.94 19.95 27.80
N ILE A 523 3.62 18.88 27.41
CA ILE A 523 3.45 17.56 28.02
C ILE A 523 4.64 17.26 28.93
N PRO A 524 4.38 16.88 30.19
CA PRO A 524 5.44 16.43 31.09
C PRO A 524 6.28 15.35 30.46
N THR A 525 7.60 15.59 30.43
CA THR A 525 8.56 14.70 29.76
C THR A 525 9.69 14.37 30.71
N VAL A 526 9.87 13.08 31.01
CA VAL A 526 11.01 12.58 31.77
C VAL A 526 12.01 11.93 30.83
N LYS A 527 13.26 12.41 30.89
CA LYS A 527 14.35 11.90 30.06
C LYS A 527 15.31 11.05 30.89
N LEU A 528 15.34 9.75 30.62
CA LEU A 528 16.27 8.83 31.27
C LEU A 528 17.65 8.95 30.63
N ASN A 529 18.59 9.57 31.35
CA ASN A 529 19.93 9.88 30.83
C ASN A 529 21.00 8.85 31.26
N VAL A 530 20.68 7.97 32.20
CA VAL A 530 21.67 7.02 32.75
C VAL A 530 21.74 5.79 31.86
N ILE A 531 22.83 5.64 31.16
CA ILE A 531 23.18 4.39 30.48
C ILE A 531 23.81 3.48 31.54
N LYS A 532 23.12 2.37 31.93
CA LYS A 532 23.66 1.43 32.91
C LYS A 532 25.07 0.97 32.48
N ARG A 533 25.99 0.85 33.44
CA ARG A 533 27.43 0.56 33.30
C ARG A 533 27.85 -0.62 32.40
N GLN A 534 26.93 -1.43 31.89
CA GLN A 534 27.22 -2.46 30.88
C GLN A 534 27.55 -1.90 29.50
N ALA A 535 27.29 -0.61 29.26
CA ALA A 535 27.54 0.07 27.98
C ALA A 535 28.91 0.78 27.93
N ASP A 536 29.62 0.91 29.06
CA ASP A 536 30.97 1.45 29.08
C ASP A 536 31.92 0.50 28.37
N GLY A 537 32.31 0.88 27.14
CA GLY A 537 33.21 0.07 26.28
C GLY A 537 32.51 -0.63 25.09
N SER A 538 31.20 -0.46 24.89
CA SER A 538 30.50 -0.95 23.68
C SER A 538 30.77 -0.03 22.49
N GLY A 539 31.38 -0.57 21.46
CA GLY A 539 31.62 0.12 20.18
C GLY A 539 30.28 0.38 19.45
N ILE A 540 29.24 -0.44 19.66
CA ILE A 540 27.91 -0.23 19.08
C ILE A 540 27.30 1.07 19.61
N ILE A 541 27.28 1.26 20.93
CA ILE A 541 26.66 2.44 21.56
C ILE A 541 27.48 3.69 21.26
N SER A 542 28.79 3.63 21.38
CA SER A 542 29.69 4.75 21.08
C SER A 542 29.50 5.23 19.63
N ASN A 543 29.50 4.30 18.66
CA ASN A 543 29.36 4.64 17.26
C ASN A 543 27.95 5.08 16.90
N ALA A 544 26.91 4.54 17.55
CA ALA A 544 25.54 5.03 17.38
C ALA A 544 25.43 6.51 17.77
N ASN A 545 25.97 6.90 18.93
CA ASN A 545 26.00 8.29 19.37
C ASN A 545 26.81 9.19 18.41
N ARG A 546 27.96 8.75 17.91
CA ARG A 546 28.74 9.49 16.90
C ARG A 546 27.94 9.74 15.65
N ILE A 547 27.26 8.70 15.13
CA ILE A 547 26.43 8.80 13.93
C ILE A 547 25.26 9.77 14.13
N ILE A 548 24.60 9.74 15.29
CA ILE A 548 23.52 10.66 15.66
C ILE A 548 24.02 12.12 15.64
N ASN A 549 25.22 12.36 16.16
CA ASN A 549 25.84 13.68 16.16
C ASN A 549 26.44 14.09 14.79
N GLY A 550 26.34 13.21 13.79
CA GLY A 550 26.85 13.45 12.42
C GLY A 550 28.36 13.25 12.30
N GLU A 551 28.97 12.54 13.23
CA GLU A 551 30.36 12.16 13.22
C GLU A 551 30.53 10.80 12.52
N MET A 552 31.73 10.57 11.96
CA MET A 552 32.08 9.25 11.41
C MET A 552 32.25 8.23 12.53
N PRO A 553 31.74 6.98 12.33
CA PRO A 553 31.98 5.93 13.30
C PRO A 553 33.48 5.65 13.46
N GLU A 554 33.87 5.35 14.68
CA GLU A 554 35.23 5.01 15.00
C GLU A 554 35.46 3.51 14.77
N ILE A 555 36.33 3.20 13.83
CA ILE A 555 36.67 1.82 13.47
C ILE A 555 37.96 1.46 14.19
N ILE A 556 37.82 0.93 15.40
CA ILE A 556 38.99 0.46 16.20
C ILE A 556 39.02 -1.07 16.13
N ASN A 557 40.12 -1.64 15.71
CA ASN A 557 40.32 -3.11 15.65
C ASN A 557 40.18 -3.82 17.03
N GLN A 558 40.07 -3.05 18.11
CA GLN A 558 39.92 -3.54 19.48
C GLN A 558 38.46 -3.62 19.94
N ASN A 559 37.51 -3.10 19.15
CA ASN A 559 36.09 -3.23 19.47
C ASN A 559 35.67 -4.70 19.43
N LYS A 560 34.94 -5.13 20.47
CA LYS A 560 34.51 -6.51 20.60
C LYS A 560 33.14 -6.78 19.96
N ASP A 561 32.37 -5.74 19.62
CA ASP A 561 30.95 -5.78 19.25
C ASP A 561 30.59 -4.95 18.02
N PHE A 562 31.49 -4.12 17.49
CA PHE A 562 31.27 -3.30 16.29
C PHE A 562 32.41 -3.46 15.30
N PHE A 563 32.11 -3.96 14.10
CA PHE A 563 33.08 -4.24 13.06
C PHE A 563 32.63 -3.63 11.72
N VAL A 564 33.55 -3.06 10.98
CA VAL A 564 33.33 -2.56 9.63
C VAL A 564 34.26 -3.28 8.66
N ILE A 565 33.70 -3.86 7.61
CA ILE A 565 34.41 -4.52 6.53
C ILE A 565 34.13 -3.76 5.25
N GLU A 566 35.18 -3.11 4.70
CA GLU A 566 35.06 -2.40 3.43
C GLU A 566 35.19 -3.37 2.26
N GLU A 567 34.26 -3.29 1.30
CA GLU A 567 34.29 -4.06 0.07
C GLU A 567 33.55 -3.34 -1.05
N ASP A 568 34.17 -3.19 -2.19
CA ASP A 568 33.58 -2.52 -3.37
C ASP A 568 32.98 -3.52 -4.38
N ASP A 569 33.49 -4.76 -4.39
CA ASP A 569 33.03 -5.80 -5.28
C ASP A 569 31.77 -6.48 -4.73
N LYS A 570 30.69 -6.40 -5.50
CA LYS A 570 29.37 -6.89 -5.10
C LYS A 570 29.33 -8.40 -4.80
N TYR A 571 30.06 -9.20 -5.56
CA TYR A 571 30.13 -10.65 -5.31
C TYR A 571 30.91 -10.97 -4.04
N ARG A 572 31.96 -10.19 -3.78
CA ARG A 572 32.73 -10.33 -2.53
C ARG A 572 31.92 -9.88 -1.32
N VAL A 573 31.04 -8.88 -1.45
CA VAL A 573 30.12 -8.50 -0.36
C VAL A 573 29.26 -9.68 0.03
N ILE A 574 28.63 -10.38 -0.93
CA ILE A 574 27.82 -11.57 -0.63
C ILE A 574 28.66 -12.65 0.08
N LYS A 575 29.86 -12.92 -0.45
CA LYS A 575 30.76 -13.94 0.12
C LYS A 575 31.20 -13.57 1.55
N LYS A 576 31.60 -12.32 1.80
CA LYS A 576 31.97 -11.84 3.15
C LYS A 576 30.78 -11.91 4.10
N THR A 577 29.55 -11.65 3.63
CA THR A 577 28.32 -11.82 4.43
C THR A 577 28.14 -13.27 4.84
N GLN A 578 28.29 -14.21 3.90
CA GLN A 578 28.21 -15.64 4.19
C GLN A 578 29.31 -16.09 5.16
N GLU A 579 30.53 -15.60 4.99
CA GLU A 579 31.68 -15.89 5.89
C GLU A 579 31.43 -15.36 7.31
N ALA A 580 30.93 -14.13 7.43
CA ALA A 580 30.55 -13.53 8.72
C ALA A 580 29.42 -14.32 9.41
N LEU A 581 28.38 -14.65 8.65
CA LEU A 581 27.24 -15.46 9.16
C LEU A 581 27.72 -16.83 9.64
N ASN A 582 28.52 -17.53 8.83
CA ASN A 582 29.08 -18.83 9.21
C ASN A 582 29.93 -18.72 10.48
N ARG A 583 30.75 -17.68 10.63
CA ARG A 583 31.56 -17.44 11.83
C ARG A 583 30.66 -17.22 13.07
N LEU A 584 29.60 -16.44 12.95
CA LEU A 584 28.64 -16.22 14.05
C LEU A 584 27.98 -17.53 14.48
N MET A 585 27.58 -18.35 13.53
CA MET A 585 26.92 -19.65 13.84
C MET A 585 27.89 -20.69 14.38
N THR A 586 29.12 -20.78 13.86
CA THR A 586 30.06 -21.86 14.23
C THR A 586 30.96 -21.51 15.39
N ALA A 587 31.53 -20.30 15.42
CA ALA A 587 32.49 -19.88 16.45
C ALA A 587 31.81 -19.28 17.69
N TYR A 588 30.66 -18.61 17.51
CA TYR A 588 29.93 -17.96 18.59
C TYR A 588 28.64 -18.68 18.96
N ASN A 589 28.29 -19.75 18.26
CA ASN A 589 27.12 -20.61 18.51
C ASN A 589 25.78 -19.90 18.49
N TYR A 590 25.64 -18.85 17.67
CA TYR A 590 24.34 -18.21 17.41
C TYR A 590 23.49 -19.07 16.48
N SER A 591 22.20 -19.11 16.73
CA SER A 591 21.22 -19.68 15.79
C SER A 591 20.89 -18.66 14.68
N ILE A 592 20.34 -19.12 13.57
CA ILE A 592 19.84 -18.23 12.51
C ILE A 592 18.74 -17.28 13.01
N ASP A 593 18.03 -17.67 14.08
CA ASP A 593 16.98 -16.87 14.69
C ASP A 593 17.56 -15.68 15.48
N ASP A 594 18.80 -15.79 15.97
CA ASP A 594 19.50 -14.74 16.70
C ASP A 594 20.15 -13.69 15.77
N ILE A 595 20.17 -13.96 14.45
CA ILE A 595 20.90 -13.14 13.47
C ILE A 595 19.92 -12.48 12.51
N GLN A 596 20.12 -11.18 12.26
CA GLN A 596 19.39 -10.41 11.26
C GLN A 596 20.34 -9.72 10.30
N ILE A 597 20.11 -9.90 8.98
CA ILE A 597 20.84 -9.20 7.92
C ILE A 597 19.94 -8.11 7.37
N ILE A 598 20.48 -6.88 7.31
CA ILE A 598 19.76 -5.70 6.85
C ILE A 598 20.41 -5.20 5.56
N CYS A 599 19.61 -5.00 4.52
CA CYS A 599 20.04 -4.51 3.21
C CYS A 599 19.35 -3.18 2.86
N PRO A 600 20.06 -2.26 2.19
CA PRO A 600 19.47 -0.97 1.81
C PRO A 600 18.47 -1.06 0.63
N GLN A 601 18.47 -2.16 -0.12
CA GLN A 601 17.64 -2.33 -1.32
C GLN A 601 17.11 -3.77 -1.44
N LYS A 602 15.95 -3.94 -2.12
CA LYS A 602 15.35 -5.25 -2.41
C LYS A 602 15.94 -5.91 -3.65
N SER A 603 16.00 -5.16 -4.75
CA SER A 603 16.19 -5.66 -6.13
C SER A 603 17.55 -5.28 -6.73
N SER A 604 18.58 -5.09 -5.90
CA SER A 604 19.97 -4.91 -6.38
C SER A 604 20.74 -6.22 -6.31
N GLU A 605 21.89 -6.27 -6.97
CA GLU A 605 22.79 -7.44 -6.97
C GLU A 605 23.28 -7.85 -5.56
N ILE A 606 23.23 -6.92 -4.61
CA ILE A 606 23.50 -7.13 -3.17
C ILE A 606 22.25 -6.85 -2.32
N GLY A 607 21.07 -6.91 -2.94
CA GLY A 607 19.79 -6.68 -2.28
C GLY A 607 19.26 -7.92 -1.59
N THR A 608 18.13 -7.74 -0.91
CA THR A 608 17.49 -8.79 -0.10
C THR A 608 17.21 -10.07 -0.90
N TYR A 609 16.83 -9.96 -2.18
CA TYR A 609 16.52 -11.16 -2.99
C TYR A 609 17.76 -12.03 -3.25
N GLU A 610 18.87 -11.44 -3.65
CA GLU A 610 20.06 -12.18 -3.96
C GLU A 610 20.76 -12.71 -2.70
N LEU A 611 20.78 -11.90 -1.62
CA LEU A 611 21.32 -12.34 -0.34
C LEU A 611 20.47 -13.46 0.27
N ASN A 612 19.15 -13.38 0.24
CA ASN A 612 18.28 -14.46 0.74
C ASN A 612 18.55 -15.77 0.00
N LYS A 613 18.71 -15.72 -1.32
CA LYS A 613 19.04 -16.90 -2.12
C LYS A 613 20.39 -17.52 -1.73
N ALA A 614 21.44 -16.69 -1.63
CA ALA A 614 22.78 -17.13 -1.28
C ALA A 614 22.85 -17.70 0.15
N ILE A 615 22.13 -17.10 1.09
CA ILE A 615 22.08 -17.52 2.49
C ILE A 615 21.22 -18.78 2.64
N GLN A 616 20.07 -18.89 1.95
CA GLN A 616 19.23 -20.10 1.97
C GLN A 616 20.03 -21.33 1.53
N GLU A 617 20.80 -21.22 0.45
CA GLU A 617 21.64 -22.31 -0.04
C GLU A 617 22.71 -22.74 0.98
N MET A 618 23.22 -21.80 1.79
CA MET A 618 24.20 -22.08 2.83
C MET A 618 23.59 -22.67 4.09
N VAL A 619 22.50 -22.08 4.59
CA VAL A 619 21.91 -22.42 5.90
C VAL A 619 20.87 -23.53 5.80
N ASN A 620 20.12 -23.55 4.71
CA ASN A 620 19.05 -24.51 4.46
C ASN A 620 19.12 -25.07 3.03
N PRO A 621 20.17 -25.87 2.69
CA PRO A 621 20.34 -26.41 1.34
C PRO A 621 19.20 -27.34 0.93
N PRO A 622 18.95 -27.53 -0.38
CA PRO A 622 17.94 -28.45 -0.87
C PRO A 622 18.25 -29.89 -0.43
N ALA A 623 17.23 -30.63 -0.05
CA ALA A 623 17.34 -32.04 0.32
C ALA A 623 16.08 -32.80 -0.13
N ALA A 624 16.23 -34.09 -0.45
CA ALA A 624 15.16 -34.92 -0.98
C ALA A 624 13.95 -35.07 -0.03
N ASN A 625 14.14 -34.82 1.25
CA ASN A 625 13.11 -34.88 2.30
C ASN A 625 12.49 -33.52 2.62
N LYS A 626 12.87 -32.43 1.95
CA LYS A 626 12.31 -31.08 2.17
C LYS A 626 11.35 -30.71 1.06
N GLN A 627 10.22 -30.15 1.44
CA GLN A 627 9.26 -29.59 0.49
C GLN A 627 9.70 -28.19 0.05
N GLU A 628 9.44 -27.87 -1.22
CA GLU A 628 9.72 -26.57 -1.81
C GLU A 628 8.49 -26.00 -2.52
N ILE A 629 8.28 -24.70 -2.37
CA ILE A 629 7.22 -23.96 -3.06
C ILE A 629 7.87 -22.82 -3.83
N LYS A 630 7.66 -22.79 -5.15
CA LYS A 630 8.15 -21.70 -6.01
C LYS A 630 7.06 -20.65 -6.21
N ARG A 631 7.38 -19.39 -5.90
CA ARG A 631 6.54 -18.24 -6.21
C ARG A 631 7.35 -17.14 -6.92
N GLY A 632 7.04 -16.90 -8.20
CA GLY A 632 7.82 -15.99 -9.03
C GLY A 632 9.29 -16.44 -9.09
N ASN A 633 10.21 -15.57 -8.72
CA ASN A 633 11.65 -15.83 -8.68
C ASN A 633 12.14 -16.38 -7.33
N SER A 634 11.28 -16.49 -6.33
CA SER A 634 11.63 -16.97 -4.99
C SER A 634 11.25 -18.43 -4.79
N VAL A 635 12.11 -19.19 -4.13
CA VAL A 635 11.87 -20.56 -3.69
C VAL A 635 11.79 -20.55 -2.17
N PHE A 636 10.70 -21.04 -1.63
CA PHE A 636 10.52 -21.26 -0.18
C PHE A 636 10.72 -22.72 0.09
N ARG A 637 11.52 -23.04 1.10
CA ARG A 637 11.91 -24.41 1.47
C ARG A 637 11.52 -24.68 2.92
N GLU A 638 11.10 -25.90 3.20
CA GLU A 638 10.81 -26.34 4.57
C GLU A 638 12.02 -26.09 5.48
N GLY A 639 11.80 -25.37 6.61
CA GLY A 639 12.85 -24.93 7.52
C GLY A 639 13.41 -23.53 7.25
N ASP A 640 12.90 -22.80 6.24
CA ASP A 640 13.26 -21.39 6.03
C ASP A 640 12.69 -20.51 7.14
N LYS A 641 13.50 -19.54 7.58
CA LYS A 641 13.02 -18.40 8.38
C LYS A 641 12.28 -17.44 7.44
N VAL A 642 11.01 -17.21 7.70
CA VAL A 642 10.13 -16.39 6.84
C VAL A 642 9.51 -15.25 7.62
N ILE A 643 9.11 -14.21 6.88
CA ILE A 643 8.42 -13.05 7.41
C ILE A 643 7.18 -12.74 6.58
N HIS A 644 6.07 -12.40 7.25
CA HIS A 644 4.90 -11.88 6.59
C HIS A 644 5.10 -10.40 6.22
N LEU A 645 4.88 -10.06 4.94
CA LEU A 645 5.01 -8.69 4.44
C LEU A 645 3.73 -7.86 4.54
N SER A 646 2.60 -8.52 4.82
CA SER A 646 1.30 -7.87 5.00
C SER A 646 0.51 -8.57 6.11
N ASN A 647 -0.31 -7.79 6.84
CA ASN A 647 -1.17 -8.37 7.85
C ASN A 647 -2.22 -9.28 7.19
N ASN A 648 -2.38 -10.48 7.75
CA ASN A 648 -3.45 -11.38 7.39
C ASN A 648 -4.08 -11.94 8.67
N TYR A 649 -5.21 -11.36 9.06
CA TYR A 649 -5.93 -11.72 10.29
C TYR A 649 -6.81 -12.97 10.14
N GLU A 650 -6.98 -13.49 8.94
CA GLU A 650 -7.88 -14.61 8.62
C GLU A 650 -7.14 -15.94 8.48
N THR A 651 -5.81 -15.94 8.38
CA THR A 651 -5.05 -17.16 8.18
C THR A 651 -5.00 -17.99 9.49
N PRO A 652 -5.51 -19.22 9.49
CA PRO A 652 -5.40 -20.09 10.65
C PRO A 652 -3.95 -20.50 10.90
N HIS A 653 -3.53 -20.45 12.17
CA HIS A 653 -2.22 -20.95 12.61
C HIS A 653 -2.37 -22.35 13.17
N TYR A 654 -1.45 -23.20 12.75
CA TYR A 654 -1.32 -24.56 13.26
C TYR A 654 -0.02 -24.65 14.06
N GLN A 655 -0.12 -24.87 15.35
CA GLN A 655 1.02 -25.22 16.18
C GLN A 655 1.01 -26.73 16.41
N ARG A 656 2.07 -27.42 16.00
CA ARG A 656 2.24 -28.86 16.28
C ARG A 656 2.66 -29.03 17.73
N ASP A 657 1.82 -29.63 18.52
CA ASP A 657 2.22 -30.06 19.87
C ASP A 657 3.09 -31.30 19.75
N LEU A 658 4.38 -31.15 20.04
CA LEU A 658 5.36 -32.25 20.00
C LEU A 658 5.09 -33.38 21.03
N LYS A 659 4.16 -33.18 21.96
CA LYS A 659 3.78 -34.17 23.00
C LYS A 659 2.51 -34.93 22.68
N ARG A 660 1.74 -34.54 21.68
CA ARG A 660 0.56 -35.25 21.18
C ARG A 660 0.54 -35.14 19.66
N GLU A 661 0.31 -36.26 18.98
CA GLU A 661 0.20 -36.33 17.52
C GLU A 661 -1.00 -35.54 16.95
N ASP A 662 -1.75 -34.84 17.79
CA ASP A 662 -2.92 -34.06 17.40
C ASP A 662 -2.54 -32.63 17.06
N ILE A 663 -2.99 -32.16 15.90
CA ILE A 663 -2.90 -30.77 15.47
C ILE A 663 -3.90 -29.94 16.28
N LEU A 664 -3.43 -29.23 17.29
CA LEU A 664 -4.26 -28.27 18.03
C LEU A 664 -4.43 -27.01 17.20
N LEU A 665 -5.64 -26.78 16.71
CA LEU A 665 -6.08 -25.51 16.12
C LEU A 665 -6.10 -24.44 17.21
N LYS A 666 -5.02 -23.70 17.34
CA LYS A 666 -5.02 -22.47 18.13
C LYS A 666 -5.21 -21.32 17.14
N LYS A 667 -6.35 -20.66 17.20
CA LYS A 667 -6.62 -19.42 16.49
C LYS A 667 -5.77 -18.32 17.14
N ILE A 668 -4.52 -18.22 16.74
CA ILE A 668 -3.65 -17.12 17.14
C ILE A 668 -3.83 -16.04 16.08
N VAL A 669 -4.59 -15.02 16.44
CA VAL A 669 -4.78 -13.81 15.64
C VAL A 669 -3.62 -12.86 15.98
N GLU A 670 -2.41 -13.18 15.54
CA GLU A 670 -1.27 -12.25 15.64
C GLU A 670 -0.40 -12.32 14.40
N PHE A 671 -0.49 -11.29 13.60
CA PHE A 671 0.45 -11.07 12.51
C PHE A 671 1.07 -9.70 12.57
N LEU A 672 2.36 -9.76 12.58
CA LEU A 672 3.27 -8.65 12.62
C LEU A 672 3.58 -8.17 11.21
N THR A 673 3.22 -6.93 10.92
CA THR A 673 3.75 -6.22 9.75
C THR A 673 5.17 -5.77 10.06
N VAL A 674 6.15 -6.29 9.36
CA VAL A 674 7.51 -5.77 9.46
C VAL A 674 7.72 -4.73 8.37
N ILE A 675 7.54 -3.48 8.77
CA ILE A 675 7.80 -2.28 7.94
C ILE A 675 9.32 -1.97 7.85
N LEU A 676 10.18 -2.82 8.37
CA LEU A 676 11.63 -2.59 8.43
C LEU A 676 12.32 -2.44 7.06
N GLU A 677 11.77 -2.98 5.99
CA GLU A 677 12.41 -2.91 4.67
C GLU A 677 12.25 -1.58 3.95
N GLU A 678 11.19 -0.81 4.19
CA GLU A 678 11.00 0.50 3.55
C GLU A 678 11.64 1.65 4.33
N LEU A 679 11.77 1.53 5.66
CA LEU A 679 12.32 2.56 6.55
C LEU A 679 13.81 2.84 6.35
N LEU A 680 14.60 1.80 6.12
CA LEU A 680 16.05 1.94 5.94
C LEU A 680 16.44 2.59 4.61
N LYS A 681 15.55 2.56 3.61
CA LYS A 681 15.84 3.06 2.26
C LYS A 681 15.99 4.57 2.14
N TYR A 682 15.23 5.34 2.90
CA TYR A 682 15.10 6.77 2.61
C TYR A 682 15.85 7.69 3.57
N GLN A 683 15.95 7.37 4.84
CA GLN A 683 16.46 8.32 5.82
C GLN A 683 17.95 8.27 6.08
N ILE A 684 18.57 7.10 6.11
CA ILE A 684 20.05 7.00 6.28
C ILE A 684 20.75 7.61 5.06
N LEU A 685 20.27 7.33 3.85
CA LEU A 685 20.82 7.90 2.62
C LEU A 685 20.53 9.40 2.49
N ARG A 686 19.39 9.88 2.99
CA ARG A 686 19.02 11.30 2.93
C ARG A 686 19.82 12.16 3.90
N ASN A 687 20.02 11.70 5.13
CA ASN A 687 20.82 12.41 6.13
C ASN A 687 22.31 12.44 5.76
N LEU A 688 22.82 11.37 5.18
CA LEU A 688 24.19 11.33 4.63
C LEU A 688 24.35 12.22 3.39
N ASN A 689 23.38 12.25 2.48
CA ASN A 689 23.43 13.10 1.28
C ASN A 689 23.23 14.58 1.57
N LEU A 690 22.40 14.96 2.56
CA LEU A 690 22.19 16.37 2.93
C LEU A 690 23.44 16.98 3.61
N LYS A 691 24.14 16.22 4.46
CA LYS A 691 25.40 16.71 5.09
C LYS A 691 26.60 16.70 4.15
N MET A 692 26.64 15.83 3.13
CA MET A 692 27.73 15.83 2.13
C MET A 692 27.58 16.89 1.04
N ARG A 693 26.38 17.48 0.83
CA ARG A 693 26.17 18.59 -0.13
C ARG A 693 26.69 19.94 0.38
N THR A 694 26.97 20.09 1.67
CA THR A 694 27.52 21.31 2.25
C THR A 694 29.05 21.39 2.24
N GLN A 695 29.73 20.28 1.92
CA GLN A 695 31.19 20.30 1.70
C GLN A 695 31.50 20.04 0.22
N ARG A 696 31.79 21.11 -0.51
CA ARG A 696 32.30 21.04 -1.89
C ARG A 696 33.70 20.39 -1.90
N HIS A 697 33.76 19.11 -2.27
CA HIS A 697 34.95 18.53 -2.94
C HIS A 697 34.51 17.45 -3.93
N PRO A 698 35.13 17.43 -5.14
CA PRO A 698 34.69 16.52 -6.21
C PRO A 698 35.32 15.14 -6.04
N LYS A 699 34.52 14.11 -6.33
CA LYS A 699 34.95 12.71 -6.54
C LYS A 699 35.41 11.95 -5.30
N ARG A 700 34.46 11.46 -4.50
CA ARG A 700 34.61 10.17 -3.81
C ARG A 700 33.37 9.32 -4.05
N LYS A 701 33.57 8.15 -4.63
CA LYS A 701 32.54 7.09 -4.75
C LYS A 701 32.09 6.69 -3.35
N LEU A 702 30.79 6.60 -3.13
CA LEU A 702 30.21 6.06 -1.90
C LEU A 702 30.57 4.58 -1.77
N GLN A 703 31.38 4.28 -0.77
CA GLN A 703 31.63 2.92 -0.31
C GLN A 703 30.51 2.52 0.66
N PHE A 704 29.87 1.39 0.41
CA PHE A 704 28.86 0.83 1.30
C PHE A 704 29.54 -0.11 2.29
N SER A 705 29.43 0.19 3.56
CA SER A 705 29.82 -0.72 4.62
C SER A 705 28.60 -1.46 5.15
N MET A 706 28.77 -2.74 5.42
CA MET A 706 27.76 -3.62 5.96
C MET A 706 27.86 -3.61 7.48
N MET A 707 26.82 -3.13 8.16
CA MET A 707 26.72 -3.22 9.61
C MET A 707 26.08 -4.57 9.98
N THR A 708 26.79 -5.39 10.72
CA THR A 708 26.25 -6.57 11.38
C THR A 708 26.01 -6.22 12.84
N LEU A 709 24.74 -6.20 13.24
CA LEU A 709 24.32 -6.07 14.64
C LEU A 709 24.34 -7.43 15.32
#